data_974a324554dd2e54652e887864483fcb
#
_entry.id   974a324554dd2e54652e887864483fcb
#
_cell.length_a   1.000
_cell.length_b   1.000
_cell.length_c   1.000
_cell.angle_alpha   90.00
_cell.angle_beta   90.00
_cell.angle_gamma   90.00
#
_symmetry.space_group_name_H-M   'P 1'
#
loop_
_entity.id
_entity.type
_entity.pdbx_description
1 polymer ?
#
loop_
_entity_poly.entity_id
_entity_poly.type
_entity_poly.pdbx_seq_one_letter_code
_entity_poly.pdbx_strand_id
1 'polypeptide(L)'
;MRQVRMTKDLKHLIYYRFNTGPVGKGPGCGFWAPGWRVWLFFMRGIVPLLERWLGNLLARQFEGRNSKGVAKTVTKQRVESHYDLELRAAVMHDILDMMPESIKQNKAKTILQHLSEAWRCWKANIPWKVPGMPTAIENIILRYIKSKADWWVSVAHYNRERIRRGATVDKAVVKKNLGRLTRLYLKAEQERQHAYLKDGPYISAEEAVAIYTATVHWLESRKFAPIPFPPLNYKHDTKLLVLALEKLKEAYSVKGRLNQSQREELALIEQAYDNPHECLSRIKRLLLTQRAFKEAGIEFFDTYDKLIPCYDIEPVEKITDAYLDQYLFFEADKRGLFPSWIKPADTEPPPLLVYKWCQGINNLNDIWETSEGECVVLMETQLSKVYEKIDLTLLQRLLRLILDHNLADYITAKNNTVLTYKDMAHTNAHGLIRGLQFSAFVFQYYGLVMDLLVLGLQRSSEMAGPPQLPNNFLQYRDSATETRHPVRLYSRYVDKLHILFRFTADEARDLIQRYLSANPDPTNNNVIGYNNKRCWPRDCRMRLIKHDVNLGRAVFWNVKQSLPRSLTTIEWEDTFVSVYSKDNPQLLFSMCGFEIRILPKIRTMGGEQYSLKDAVWNLTNEQTKERTAQAFLRVSDEGVQQFNNRIRQVLMSSGSTTFSKIVNKWNTALIGLMTYYREAVIHTNELLDALVKAENKIQTRVKIGLNSKMPSRFPPVVFYTPKVCCFVTRI
;
A
#
# COMPACT_ATOMS: atom_id res chain seq x y z
N MET A 1 31.33 -2.23 37.10
CA MET A 1 30.97 -2.77 35.79
C MET A 1 31.57 -4.18 35.66
N ARG A 2 30.77 -5.22 35.79
CA ARG A 2 31.22 -6.59 35.53
C ARG A 2 31.35 -6.74 34.01
N GLN A 3 32.52 -7.14 33.54
CA GLN A 3 32.76 -7.47 32.13
C GLN A 3 31.78 -8.55 31.72
N VAL A 4 30.82 -8.15 30.87
CA VAL A 4 29.87 -9.05 30.27
C VAL A 4 30.63 -9.83 29.17
N ARG A 5 30.91 -11.10 29.40
CA ARG A 5 31.47 -11.96 28.37
C ARG A 5 30.40 -12.12 27.28
N MET A 6 30.73 -11.62 26.11
CA MET A 6 29.88 -11.84 24.92
C MET A 6 29.72 -13.34 24.67
N THR A 7 28.49 -13.77 24.52
CA THR A 7 28.21 -15.16 24.18
C THR A 7 28.71 -15.47 22.76
N LYS A 8 29.00 -16.74 22.49
CA LYS A 8 29.48 -17.22 21.18
C LYS A 8 28.52 -16.81 20.07
N ASP A 9 27.23 -16.80 20.36
CA ASP A 9 26.16 -16.45 19.41
C ASP A 9 26.15 -14.97 19.05
N LEU A 10 26.43 -14.10 20.01
CA LEU A 10 26.53 -12.67 19.76
C LEU A 10 27.76 -12.32 18.91
N LYS A 11 28.90 -12.98 19.18
CA LYS A 11 30.11 -12.84 18.37
C LYS A 11 29.88 -13.32 16.93
N HIS A 12 29.17 -14.43 16.75
CA HIS A 12 28.88 -14.99 15.44
C HIS A 12 27.92 -14.10 14.65
N LEU A 13 26.93 -13.51 15.31
CA LEU A 13 25.97 -12.61 14.68
C LEU A 13 26.60 -11.27 14.29
N ILE A 14 27.50 -10.75 15.11
CA ILE A 14 28.29 -9.57 14.81
C ILE A 14 29.20 -9.85 13.60
N TYR A 15 29.92 -10.98 13.63
CA TYR A 15 30.81 -11.39 12.56
C TYR A 15 30.05 -11.59 11.24
N TYR A 16 28.91 -12.26 11.27
CA TYR A 16 28.09 -12.52 10.10
C TYR A 16 27.52 -11.25 9.46
N ARG A 17 27.05 -10.31 10.26
CA ARG A 17 26.50 -9.05 9.75
C ARG A 17 27.57 -8.08 9.23
N PHE A 18 28.78 -8.12 9.76
CA PHE A 18 29.87 -7.29 9.25
C PHE A 18 30.48 -7.86 7.97
N ASN A 19 30.46 -9.17 7.78
CA ASN A 19 31.07 -9.82 6.61
C ASN A 19 30.13 -10.04 5.44
N THR A 20 28.82 -9.93 5.61
CA THR A 20 27.82 -10.09 4.55
C THR A 20 27.30 -8.78 3.98
N GLY A 21 28.04 -7.69 4.10
CA GLY A 21 27.75 -6.46 3.38
C GLY A 21 27.82 -6.67 1.86
N PRO A 22 27.09 -5.89 1.06
CA PRO A 22 26.98 -6.10 -0.40
C PRO A 22 28.30 -5.93 -1.19
N VAL A 23 29.41 -5.77 -0.53
CA VAL A 23 30.74 -5.71 -1.14
C VAL A 23 31.58 -6.83 -0.55
N GLY A 24 31.38 -8.03 -1.08
CA GLY A 24 32.25 -9.16 -0.78
C GLY A 24 33.66 -8.93 -1.28
N LYS A 25 34.50 -8.35 -0.48
CA LYS A 25 35.96 -8.39 -0.68
C LYS A 25 36.67 -8.36 0.67
N GLY A 26 37.13 -9.52 1.06
CA GLY A 26 38.24 -9.75 1.98
C GLY A 26 37.98 -9.47 3.47
N PRO A 27 38.54 -10.33 4.34
CA PRO A 27 38.49 -10.12 5.78
C PRO A 27 39.41 -8.94 6.13
N GLY A 28 38.86 -7.79 6.35
CA GLY A 28 39.65 -6.65 6.80
C GLY A 28 39.06 -5.26 6.59
N CYS A 29 38.12 -5.07 5.64
CA CYS A 29 37.64 -3.73 5.31
C CYS A 29 36.36 -3.29 6.03
N GLY A 30 35.75 -4.12 6.86
CA GLY A 30 34.46 -3.82 7.52
C GLY A 30 34.56 -3.11 8.86
N PHE A 31 35.72 -3.12 9.49
CA PHE A 31 35.85 -2.63 10.87
C PHE A 31 35.96 -1.10 11.01
N TRP A 32 36.24 -0.41 9.92
CA TRP A 32 36.45 1.05 9.89
C TRP A 32 35.38 1.79 9.07
N ALA A 33 34.14 1.35 9.16
CA ALA A 33 33.05 2.14 8.62
C ALA A 33 32.91 3.47 9.35
N PRO A 34 32.55 4.57 8.66
CA PRO A 34 32.35 5.87 9.31
C PRO A 34 31.45 5.77 10.54
N GLY A 35 31.74 6.51 11.60
CA GLY A 35 31.11 6.38 12.92
C GLY A 35 29.57 6.39 12.91
N TRP A 36 28.93 7.07 11.93
CA TRP A 36 27.48 7.05 11.75
C TRP A 36 26.93 5.68 11.31
N ARG A 37 27.69 4.89 10.54
CA ARG A 37 27.28 3.52 10.15
C ARG A 37 27.38 2.56 11.32
N VAL A 38 28.38 2.73 12.15
CA VAL A 38 28.52 1.99 13.42
C VAL A 38 27.38 2.34 14.36
N TRP A 39 27.03 3.62 14.46
CA TRP A 39 25.91 4.09 15.26
C TRP A 39 24.56 3.56 14.76
N LEU A 40 24.30 3.60 13.44
CA LEU A 40 23.12 3.00 12.83
C LEU A 40 23.04 1.48 13.02
N PHE A 41 24.18 0.83 12.96
CA PHE A 41 24.27 -0.60 13.26
C PHE A 41 23.93 -0.87 14.74
N PHE A 42 24.43 -0.07 15.65
CA PHE A 42 24.12 -0.15 17.08
C PHE A 42 22.62 0.07 17.33
N MET A 43 22.06 1.15 16.80
CA MET A 43 20.65 1.48 17.03
C MET A 43 19.68 0.54 16.33
N ARG A 44 20.01 0.02 15.16
CA ARG A 44 19.11 -0.86 14.37
C ARG A 44 19.33 -2.34 14.58
N GLY A 45 20.51 -2.76 15.02
CA GLY A 45 20.88 -4.16 15.12
C GLY A 45 21.27 -4.64 16.50
N ILE A 46 22.10 -3.91 17.24
CA ILE A 46 22.64 -4.33 18.54
C ILE A 46 21.71 -4.01 19.68
N VAL A 47 21.08 -2.83 19.71
CA VAL A 47 20.18 -2.44 20.80
C VAL A 47 19.03 -3.43 20.97
N PRO A 48 18.31 -3.83 19.90
CA PRO A 48 17.28 -4.86 20.02
C PRO A 48 17.81 -6.23 20.42
N LEU A 49 19.06 -6.57 20.05
CA LEU A 49 19.71 -7.82 20.46
C LEU A 49 20.14 -7.78 21.92
N LEU A 50 20.63 -6.64 22.39
CA LEU A 50 20.97 -6.40 23.80
C LEU A 50 19.72 -6.42 24.66
N GLU A 51 18.64 -5.80 24.24
CA GLU A 51 17.35 -5.84 24.94
C GLU A 51 16.81 -7.27 25.04
N ARG A 52 16.90 -8.04 23.97
CA ARG A 52 16.52 -9.45 23.96
C ARG A 52 17.43 -10.28 24.86
N TRP A 53 18.71 -10.02 24.83
CA TRP A 53 19.69 -10.74 25.67
C TRP A 53 19.53 -10.37 27.14
N LEU A 54 19.37 -9.08 27.48
CA LEU A 54 19.08 -8.60 28.84
C LEU A 54 17.76 -9.20 29.36
N GLY A 55 16.72 -9.19 28.54
CA GLY A 55 15.46 -9.81 28.87
C GLY A 55 15.59 -11.30 29.14
N ASN A 56 16.37 -12.03 28.34
CA ASN A 56 16.65 -13.44 28.54
C ASN A 56 17.50 -13.67 29.80
N LEU A 57 18.44 -12.79 30.10
CA LEU A 57 19.29 -12.87 31.31
C LEU A 57 18.48 -12.63 32.58
N LEU A 58 17.63 -11.61 32.57
CA LEU A 58 16.73 -11.27 33.68
C LEU A 58 15.73 -12.41 33.92
N ALA A 59 15.16 -12.95 32.87
CA ALA A 59 14.26 -14.09 32.97
C ALA A 59 14.95 -15.36 33.53
N ARG A 60 16.22 -15.60 33.20
CA ARG A 60 17.01 -16.70 33.80
C ARG A 60 17.32 -16.50 35.27
N GLN A 61 17.50 -15.27 35.72
CA GLN A 61 17.71 -14.99 37.14
C GLN A 61 16.47 -15.23 38.00
N PHE A 62 15.28 -15.10 37.41
CA PHE A 62 14.01 -15.30 38.12
C PHE A 62 13.43 -16.71 38.03
N GLU A 63 13.89 -17.53 37.09
CA GLU A 63 13.50 -18.95 37.00
C GLU A 63 14.19 -19.84 38.05
N GLY A 64 14.30 -19.41 39.26
CA GLY A 64 14.81 -20.12 40.41
C GLY A 64 15.56 -21.44 40.19
N ARG A 65 16.63 -21.67 40.93
CA ARG A 65 17.67 -22.73 40.88
C ARG A 65 17.21 -24.19 40.69
N ASN A 66 15.98 -24.50 40.29
CA ASN A 66 15.43 -25.86 40.28
C ASN A 66 15.13 -26.49 38.94
N SER A 67 15.60 -25.96 37.83
CA SER A 67 15.50 -26.70 36.55
C SER A 67 16.87 -27.09 36.02
N LYS A 68 17.30 -28.28 36.40
CA LYS A 68 18.37 -29.00 35.70
C LYS A 68 17.88 -29.33 34.29
N GLY A 69 18.53 -28.74 33.29
CA GLY A 69 18.52 -29.21 31.94
C GLY A 69 17.37 -28.69 31.06
N VAL A 70 17.72 -28.09 29.98
CA VAL A 70 16.95 -27.48 28.88
C VAL A 70 16.62 -26.03 29.15
N ALA A 71 17.47 -25.17 28.63
CA ALA A 71 17.17 -23.76 28.49
C ALA A 71 15.92 -23.61 27.61
N LYS A 72 14.76 -23.59 28.21
CA LYS A 72 13.53 -23.18 27.53
C LYS A 72 13.76 -21.77 27.05
N THR A 73 13.68 -21.57 25.76
CA THR A 73 13.70 -20.24 25.13
C THR A 73 12.65 -19.39 25.84
N VAL A 74 13.09 -18.36 26.56
CA VAL A 74 12.19 -17.46 27.23
C VAL A 74 11.35 -16.81 26.16
N THR A 75 10.05 -17.04 26.20
CA THR A 75 9.13 -16.45 25.25
C THR A 75 9.10 -14.94 25.48
N LYS A 76 9.01 -14.19 24.41
CA LYS A 76 8.89 -12.72 24.45
C LYS A 76 7.79 -12.24 25.40
N GLN A 77 6.73 -13.02 25.55
CA GLN A 77 5.62 -12.76 26.46
C GLN A 77 6.07 -12.75 27.94
N ARG A 78 7.03 -13.59 28.33
CA ARG A 78 7.59 -13.58 29.70
C ARG A 78 8.46 -12.34 29.94
N VAL A 79 9.20 -11.89 28.92
CA VAL A 79 10.00 -10.66 29.01
C VAL A 79 9.10 -9.44 29.17
N GLU A 80 8.00 -9.38 28.41
CA GLU A 80 7.00 -8.32 28.54
C GLU A 80 6.33 -8.31 29.92
N SER A 81 5.95 -9.47 30.44
CA SER A 81 5.40 -9.60 31.79
C SER A 81 6.39 -9.15 32.86
N HIS A 82 7.67 -9.46 32.66
CA HIS A 82 8.73 -9.09 33.60
C HIS A 82 8.96 -7.58 33.62
N TYR A 83 9.02 -6.94 32.46
CA TYR A 83 9.12 -5.49 32.37
C TYR A 83 7.95 -4.79 33.07
N ASP A 84 6.74 -5.27 32.87
CA ASP A 84 5.55 -4.73 33.52
C ASP A 84 5.60 -4.87 35.05
N LEU A 85 6.06 -6.02 35.57
CA LEU A 85 6.24 -6.25 36.99
C LEU A 85 7.32 -5.33 37.59
N GLU A 86 8.43 -5.14 36.90
CA GLU A 86 9.49 -4.21 37.34
C GLU A 86 9.00 -2.77 37.35
N LEU A 87 8.27 -2.35 36.32
CA LEU A 87 7.69 -1.02 36.25
C LEU A 87 6.73 -0.79 37.41
N ARG A 88 5.84 -1.73 37.69
CA ARG A 88 4.89 -1.65 38.80
C ARG A 88 5.61 -1.58 40.15
N ALA A 89 6.66 -2.37 40.33
CA ALA A 89 7.47 -2.35 41.55
C ALA A 89 8.20 -1.01 41.73
N ALA A 90 8.77 -0.46 40.66
CA ALA A 90 9.42 0.83 40.67
C ALA A 90 8.46 1.99 41.00
N VAL A 91 7.27 1.99 40.38
CA VAL A 91 6.22 2.98 40.66
C VAL A 91 5.81 2.89 42.14
N MET A 92 5.59 1.67 42.64
CA MET A 92 5.22 1.45 44.04
C MET A 92 6.29 1.95 44.99
N HIS A 93 7.56 1.67 44.70
CA HIS A 93 8.68 2.12 45.51
C HIS A 93 8.75 3.65 45.58
N ASP A 94 8.68 4.31 44.43
CA ASP A 94 8.74 5.77 44.34
C ASP A 94 7.57 6.47 45.04
N ILE A 95 6.37 5.90 44.94
CA ILE A 95 5.17 6.46 45.54
C ILE A 95 5.14 6.18 47.06
N LEU A 96 5.55 4.98 47.48
CA LEU A 96 5.61 4.63 48.90
C LEU A 96 6.66 5.45 49.66
N ASP A 97 7.77 5.80 49.01
CA ASP A 97 8.78 6.68 49.64
C ASP A 97 8.25 8.09 49.93
N MET A 98 7.24 8.52 49.20
CA MET A 98 6.58 9.82 49.40
C MET A 98 5.44 9.78 50.41
N MET A 99 5.06 8.62 50.95
CA MET A 99 3.93 8.45 51.84
C MET A 99 4.37 8.24 53.30
N PRO A 100 3.58 8.76 54.30
CA PRO A 100 3.78 8.41 55.71
C PRO A 100 3.56 6.91 55.94
N GLU A 101 4.35 6.31 56.86
CA GLU A 101 4.32 4.86 57.10
C GLU A 101 2.93 4.34 57.53
N SER A 102 2.16 5.16 58.22
CA SER A 102 0.78 4.80 58.67
C SER A 102 -0.20 4.57 57.54
N ILE A 103 0.09 4.99 56.32
CA ILE A 103 -0.83 4.95 55.18
C ILE A 103 -0.34 3.95 54.10
N LYS A 104 0.91 3.49 54.18
CA LYS A 104 1.56 2.68 53.13
C LYS A 104 0.84 1.38 52.78
N GLN A 105 0.33 0.64 53.80
CA GLN A 105 -0.24 -0.70 53.55
C GLN A 105 -1.61 -0.70 52.87
N ASN A 106 -2.45 0.30 53.14
CA ASN A 106 -3.82 0.34 52.61
C ASN A 106 -3.96 0.97 51.23
N LYS A 107 -2.97 1.73 50.77
CA LYS A 107 -3.04 2.45 49.50
C LYS A 107 -2.24 1.80 48.36
N ALA A 108 -1.40 0.81 48.64
CA ALA A 108 -0.59 0.15 47.63
C ALA A 108 -1.44 -0.48 46.52
N LYS A 109 -2.52 -1.17 46.90
CA LYS A 109 -3.44 -1.81 45.95
C LYS A 109 -4.15 -0.79 45.07
N THR A 110 -4.57 0.32 45.64
CA THR A 110 -5.24 1.42 44.95
C THR A 110 -4.31 2.10 43.94
N ILE A 111 -3.03 2.29 44.29
CA ILE A 111 -2.04 2.87 43.39
C ILE A 111 -1.78 1.97 42.18
N LEU A 112 -1.68 0.66 42.39
CA LEU A 112 -1.54 -0.30 41.28
C LEU A 112 -2.77 -0.32 40.36
N GLN A 113 -3.97 -0.14 40.93
CA GLN A 113 -5.18 0.02 40.13
C GLN A 113 -5.14 1.31 39.29
N HIS A 114 -4.69 2.42 39.86
CA HIS A 114 -4.50 3.68 39.12
C HIS A 114 -3.48 3.56 38.02
N LEU A 115 -2.37 2.85 38.25
CA LEU A 115 -1.38 2.58 37.23
C LEU A 115 -1.95 1.73 36.08
N SER A 116 -2.69 0.69 36.40
CA SER A 116 -3.35 -0.17 35.41
C SER A 116 -4.39 0.60 34.60
N GLU A 117 -5.18 1.46 35.27
CA GLU A 117 -6.16 2.31 34.61
C GLU A 117 -5.50 3.37 33.72
N ALA A 118 -4.41 3.98 34.17
CA ALA A 118 -3.64 4.92 33.35
C ALA A 118 -3.10 4.29 32.10
N TRP A 119 -2.61 3.06 32.19
CA TRP A 119 -2.16 2.29 31.01
C TRP A 119 -3.31 1.95 30.04
N ARG A 120 -4.44 1.53 30.59
CA ARG A 120 -5.64 1.29 29.78
C ARG A 120 -6.08 2.55 29.06
N CYS A 121 -6.12 3.68 29.74
CA CYS A 121 -6.46 4.97 29.15
C CYS A 121 -5.48 5.37 28.06
N TRP A 122 -4.18 5.15 28.26
CA TRP A 122 -3.19 5.42 27.22
C TRP A 122 -3.41 4.58 25.96
N LYS A 123 -3.66 3.28 26.13
CA LYS A 123 -3.94 2.37 25.00
C LYS A 123 -5.22 2.76 24.24
N ALA A 124 -6.23 3.21 24.96
CA ALA A 124 -7.52 3.63 24.39
C ALA A 124 -7.52 5.09 23.91
N ASN A 125 -6.41 5.80 24.08
CA ASN A 125 -6.29 7.25 23.79
C ASN A 125 -7.33 8.11 24.52
N ILE A 126 -7.58 7.75 25.76
CA ILE A 126 -8.48 8.48 26.67
C ILE A 126 -7.60 9.28 27.66
N PRO A 127 -7.91 10.56 27.91
CA PRO A 127 -7.20 11.31 28.96
C PRO A 127 -7.38 10.66 30.33
N TRP A 128 -6.26 10.35 30.99
CA TRP A 128 -6.30 9.82 32.34
C TRP A 128 -6.22 10.96 33.35
N LYS A 129 -7.25 11.07 34.18
CA LYS A 129 -7.31 12.06 35.24
C LYS A 129 -8.14 11.53 36.39
N VAL A 130 -7.58 11.50 37.59
CA VAL A 130 -8.26 11.05 38.79
C VAL A 130 -8.54 12.28 39.67
N PRO A 131 -9.82 12.56 40.00
CA PRO A 131 -10.15 13.67 40.89
C PRO A 131 -9.55 13.48 42.28
N GLY A 132 -8.91 14.53 42.82
CA GLY A 132 -8.33 14.53 44.17
C GLY A 132 -6.98 13.84 44.30
N MET A 133 -6.36 13.36 43.21
CA MET A 133 -5.03 12.81 43.26
C MET A 133 -3.97 13.90 43.43
N PRO A 134 -2.99 13.75 44.34
CA PRO A 134 -1.88 14.69 44.47
C PRO A 134 -1.08 14.78 43.17
N THR A 135 -0.72 15.97 42.76
CA THR A 135 0.01 16.23 41.51
C THR A 135 1.33 15.49 41.43
N ALA A 136 2.03 15.33 42.54
CA ALA A 136 3.31 14.62 42.61
C ALA A 136 3.13 13.11 42.24
N ILE A 137 2.10 12.47 42.73
CA ILE A 137 1.77 11.06 42.45
C ILE A 137 1.32 10.91 41.00
N GLU A 138 0.50 11.82 40.52
CA GLU A 138 0.04 11.85 39.13
C GLU A 138 1.24 11.97 38.18
N ASN A 139 2.18 12.86 38.45
CA ASN A 139 3.37 13.02 37.62
C ASN A 139 4.28 11.80 37.63
N ILE A 140 4.43 11.11 38.75
CA ILE A 140 5.18 9.85 38.81
C ILE A 140 4.51 8.79 37.94
N ILE A 141 3.22 8.58 38.08
CA ILE A 141 2.46 7.61 37.28
C ILE A 141 2.55 7.95 35.79
N LEU A 142 2.37 9.20 35.41
CA LEU A 142 2.51 9.66 34.00
C LEU A 142 3.91 9.43 33.45
N ARG A 143 4.93 9.65 34.23
CA ARG A 143 6.32 9.39 33.82
C ARG A 143 6.56 7.91 33.53
N TYR A 144 6.06 7.03 34.39
CA TYR A 144 6.18 5.59 34.16
C TYR A 144 5.34 5.09 33.01
N ILE A 145 4.15 5.64 32.82
CA ILE A 145 3.31 5.33 31.64
C ILE A 145 3.99 5.76 30.37
N LYS A 146 4.62 6.93 30.34
CA LYS A 146 5.40 7.39 29.18
C LYS A 146 6.57 6.44 28.88
N SER A 147 7.31 6.01 29.89
CA SER A 147 8.40 5.04 29.73
C SER A 147 7.89 3.70 29.18
N LYS A 148 6.79 3.21 29.73
CA LYS A 148 6.15 1.96 29.26
C LYS A 148 5.63 2.09 27.81
N ALA A 149 5.08 3.23 27.47
CA ALA A 149 4.61 3.53 26.12
C ALA A 149 5.74 3.54 25.11
N ASP A 150 6.86 4.18 25.42
CA ASP A 150 8.03 4.22 24.55
C ASP A 150 8.59 2.81 24.29
N TRP A 151 8.69 2.00 25.34
CA TRP A 151 9.10 0.62 25.23
C TRP A 151 8.11 -0.20 24.38
N TRP A 152 6.82 -0.08 24.63
CA TRP A 152 5.76 -0.81 23.93
C TRP A 152 5.73 -0.50 22.42
N VAL A 153 5.89 0.78 22.07
CA VAL A 153 6.00 1.25 20.69
C VAL A 153 7.26 0.72 20.02
N SER A 154 8.40 0.79 20.71
CA SER A 154 9.68 0.29 20.20
C SER A 154 9.62 -1.21 19.89
N VAL A 155 8.99 -1.99 20.77
CA VAL A 155 8.79 -3.42 20.57
C VAL A 155 7.91 -3.69 19.35
N ALA A 156 6.84 -2.91 19.18
CA ALA A 156 5.93 -3.05 18.03
C ALA A 156 6.67 -2.80 16.71
N HIS A 157 7.46 -1.74 16.62
CA HIS A 157 8.24 -1.41 15.42
C HIS A 157 9.34 -2.44 15.14
N TYR A 158 10.02 -2.90 16.19
CA TYR A 158 11.05 -3.93 16.06
C TYR A 158 10.48 -5.24 15.50
N ASN A 159 9.34 -5.69 16.01
CA ASN A 159 8.69 -6.88 15.51
C ASN A 159 8.20 -6.72 14.08
N ARG A 160 7.68 -5.56 13.76
CA ARG A 160 7.24 -5.28 12.38
C ARG A 160 8.40 -5.38 11.40
N GLU A 161 9.55 -4.81 11.76
CA GLU A 161 10.74 -4.88 10.93
C GLU A 161 11.26 -6.32 10.79
N ARG A 162 11.25 -7.11 11.87
CA ARG A 162 11.59 -8.53 11.80
C ARG A 162 10.68 -9.30 10.87
N ILE A 163 9.37 -9.09 10.96
CA ILE A 163 8.37 -9.74 10.12
C ILE A 163 8.60 -9.34 8.67
N ARG A 164 8.80 -8.07 8.41
CA ARG A 164 9.05 -7.54 7.06
C ARG A 164 10.30 -8.15 6.42
N ARG A 165 11.36 -8.38 7.20
CA ARG A 165 12.61 -8.97 6.73
C ARG A 165 12.57 -10.49 6.53
N GLY A 166 11.45 -11.14 6.79
CA GLY A 166 11.29 -12.56 6.56
C GLY A 166 11.69 -13.46 7.72
N ALA A 167 11.89 -12.92 8.92
CA ALA A 167 12.17 -13.73 10.10
C ALA A 167 11.00 -14.67 10.44
N THR A 168 11.31 -15.89 10.84
CA THR A 168 10.30 -16.83 11.34
C THR A 168 9.82 -16.37 12.70
N VAL A 169 8.55 -16.00 12.81
CA VAL A 169 7.93 -15.48 14.03
C VAL A 169 6.70 -16.32 14.35
N ASP A 170 6.44 -16.53 15.63
CA ASP A 170 5.26 -17.26 16.09
C ASP A 170 3.97 -16.48 15.71
N LYS A 171 2.94 -17.22 15.32
CA LYS A 171 1.61 -16.67 14.97
C LYS A 171 1.03 -15.80 16.07
N ALA A 172 1.19 -16.20 17.35
CA ALA A 172 0.71 -15.43 18.49
C ALA A 172 1.41 -14.07 18.60
N VAL A 173 2.71 -14.01 18.33
CA VAL A 173 3.50 -12.77 18.33
C VAL A 173 3.05 -11.85 17.21
N VAL A 174 2.80 -12.38 16.00
CA VAL A 174 2.29 -11.61 14.86
C VAL A 174 0.94 -10.99 15.19
N LYS A 175 0.02 -11.77 15.75
CA LYS A 175 -1.31 -11.29 16.13
C LYS A 175 -1.26 -10.21 17.21
N LYS A 176 -0.45 -10.41 18.24
CA LYS A 176 -0.26 -9.42 19.32
C LYS A 176 0.35 -8.13 18.80
N ASN A 177 1.35 -8.24 17.92
CA ASN A 177 1.99 -7.09 17.30
C ASN A 177 1.03 -6.33 16.39
N LEU A 178 0.17 -7.04 15.65
CA LEU A 178 -0.88 -6.44 14.84
C LEU A 178 -1.83 -5.60 15.70
N GLY A 179 -2.23 -6.11 16.87
CA GLY A 179 -3.05 -5.35 17.80
C GLY A 179 -2.37 -4.07 18.29
N ARG A 180 -1.08 -4.11 18.57
CA ARG A 180 -0.29 -2.92 18.95
C ARG A 180 -0.22 -1.89 17.82
N LEU A 181 0.08 -2.32 16.62
CA LEU A 181 0.15 -1.46 15.44
C LEU A 181 -1.22 -0.84 15.11
N THR A 182 -2.29 -1.60 15.27
CA THR A 182 -3.66 -1.10 15.10
C THR A 182 -3.96 0.03 16.08
N ARG A 183 -3.62 -0.15 17.35
CA ARG A 183 -3.80 0.90 18.36
C ARG A 183 -2.96 2.14 18.08
N LEU A 184 -1.72 1.97 17.66
CA LEU A 184 -0.85 3.10 17.27
C LEU A 184 -1.40 3.87 16.08
N TYR A 185 -1.86 3.15 15.06
CA TYR A 185 -2.48 3.75 13.89
C TYR A 185 -3.73 4.55 14.28
N LEU A 186 -4.60 3.97 15.10
CA LEU A 186 -5.82 4.63 15.53
C LEU A 186 -5.56 5.83 16.43
N LYS A 187 -4.54 5.79 17.28
CA LYS A 187 -4.12 6.95 18.07
C LYS A 187 -3.67 8.09 17.17
N ALA A 188 -2.82 7.81 16.19
CA ALA A 188 -2.36 8.80 15.21
C ALA A 188 -3.54 9.37 14.41
N GLU A 189 -4.47 8.52 14.01
CA GLU A 189 -5.66 8.91 13.26
C GLU A 189 -6.59 9.80 14.08
N GLN A 190 -6.80 9.47 15.34
CA GLN A 190 -7.60 10.33 16.25
C GLN A 190 -6.96 11.69 16.45
N GLU A 191 -5.64 11.76 16.59
CA GLU A 191 -4.92 13.03 16.67
C GLU A 191 -5.06 13.85 15.40
N ARG A 192 -4.97 13.20 14.24
CA ARG A 192 -5.17 13.84 12.94
C ARG A 192 -6.59 14.43 12.80
N GLN A 193 -7.60 13.67 13.18
CA GLN A 193 -8.99 14.13 13.17
C GLN A 193 -9.22 15.30 14.14
N HIS A 194 -8.65 15.21 15.32
CA HIS A 194 -8.73 16.28 16.32
C HIS A 194 -8.03 17.56 15.85
N ALA A 195 -6.86 17.44 15.25
CA ALA A 195 -6.13 18.56 14.67
C ALA A 195 -6.93 19.24 13.55
N TYR A 196 -7.58 18.48 12.70
CA TYR A 196 -8.47 19.02 11.67
C TYR A 196 -9.64 19.80 12.25
N LEU A 197 -10.30 19.27 13.27
CA LEU A 197 -11.43 19.94 13.93
C LEU A 197 -11.00 21.22 14.64
N LYS A 198 -9.76 21.27 15.15
CA LYS A 198 -9.20 22.44 15.85
C LYS A 198 -8.70 23.52 14.89
N ASP A 199 -7.93 23.10 13.87
CA ASP A 199 -7.21 24.01 12.97
C ASP A 199 -8.06 24.45 11.75
N GLY A 200 -9.25 23.86 11.59
CA GLY A 200 -10.17 24.15 10.51
C GLY A 200 -9.77 23.51 9.17
N PRO A 201 -10.47 23.84 8.10
CA PRO A 201 -10.16 23.26 6.80
C PRO A 201 -8.77 23.66 6.33
N TYR A 202 -7.96 22.68 5.89
CA TYR A 202 -6.62 22.92 5.38
C TYR A 202 -6.61 23.51 3.97
N ILE A 203 -7.67 23.27 3.22
CA ILE A 203 -7.84 23.87 1.91
C ILE A 203 -8.33 25.32 2.06
N SER A 204 -7.71 26.26 1.36
CA SER A 204 -8.17 27.64 1.37
C SER A 204 -9.47 27.76 0.57
N ALA A 205 -10.29 28.78 0.90
CA ALA A 205 -11.51 29.03 0.17
C ALA A 205 -11.25 29.33 -1.33
N GLU A 206 -10.16 30.02 -1.62
CA GLU A 206 -9.74 30.33 -3.00
C GLU A 206 -9.36 29.07 -3.78
N GLU A 207 -8.59 28.18 -3.19
CA GLU A 207 -8.24 26.88 -3.81
C GLU A 207 -9.49 26.03 -4.05
N ALA A 208 -10.39 25.96 -3.07
CA ALA A 208 -11.63 25.19 -3.18
C ALA A 208 -12.51 25.73 -4.32
N VAL A 209 -12.66 27.05 -4.42
CA VAL A 209 -13.43 27.68 -5.51
C VAL A 209 -12.75 27.43 -6.85
N ALA A 210 -11.43 27.54 -6.94
CA ALA A 210 -10.70 27.28 -8.18
C ALA A 210 -10.89 25.83 -8.68
N ILE A 211 -10.81 24.87 -7.77
CA ILE A 211 -11.01 23.45 -8.09
C ILE A 211 -12.46 23.18 -8.52
N TYR A 212 -13.40 23.72 -7.80
CA TYR A 212 -14.83 23.61 -8.13
C TYR A 212 -15.12 24.21 -9.51
N THR A 213 -14.64 25.41 -9.78
CA THR A 213 -14.81 26.09 -11.07
C THR A 213 -14.20 25.32 -12.22
N ALA A 214 -12.97 24.80 -12.04
CA ALA A 214 -12.31 23.96 -13.04
C ALA A 214 -13.12 22.70 -13.35
N THR A 215 -13.67 22.06 -12.33
CA THR A 215 -14.52 20.87 -12.48
C THR A 215 -15.82 21.20 -13.21
N VAL A 216 -16.47 22.32 -12.89
CA VAL A 216 -17.66 22.79 -13.60
C VAL A 216 -17.38 23.02 -15.07
N HIS A 217 -16.29 23.72 -15.40
CA HIS A 217 -15.89 23.96 -16.80
C HIS A 217 -15.64 22.66 -17.55
N TRP A 218 -14.97 21.70 -16.91
CA TRP A 218 -14.73 20.40 -17.51
C TRP A 218 -16.05 19.66 -17.82
N LEU A 219 -16.94 19.56 -16.85
CA LEU A 219 -18.22 18.87 -17.02
C LEU A 219 -19.13 19.54 -18.06
N GLU A 220 -19.16 20.88 -18.11
CA GLU A 220 -19.87 21.62 -19.13
C GLU A 220 -19.29 21.39 -20.52
N SER A 221 -17.97 21.40 -20.66
CA SER A 221 -17.29 21.13 -21.93
C SER A 221 -17.54 19.72 -22.44
N ARG A 222 -17.75 18.76 -21.51
CA ARG A 222 -18.09 17.37 -21.84
C ARG A 222 -19.58 17.15 -22.02
N LYS A 223 -20.43 18.16 -21.83
CA LYS A 223 -21.88 18.07 -21.89
C LYS A 223 -22.42 16.91 -21.01
N PHE A 224 -21.83 16.79 -19.82
CA PHE A 224 -22.17 15.72 -18.89
C PHE A 224 -23.55 15.96 -18.27
N ALA A 225 -24.43 14.95 -18.36
CA ALA A 225 -25.74 14.98 -17.72
C ALA A 225 -25.61 14.34 -16.32
N PRO A 226 -25.95 15.07 -15.24
CA PRO A 226 -25.86 14.54 -13.88
C PRO A 226 -26.65 13.25 -13.69
N ILE A 227 -26.13 12.35 -12.87
CA ILE A 227 -26.78 11.08 -12.54
C ILE A 227 -27.96 11.35 -11.63
N PRO A 228 -29.21 11.01 -12.04
CA PRO A 228 -30.38 11.24 -11.22
C PRO A 228 -30.47 10.24 -10.08
N PHE A 229 -31.32 10.51 -9.10
CA PHE A 229 -31.72 9.53 -8.11
C PHE A 229 -32.37 8.33 -8.82
N PRO A 230 -32.08 7.07 -8.41
CA PRO A 230 -32.66 5.91 -9.09
C PRO A 230 -34.18 5.93 -9.04
N PRO A 231 -34.88 5.96 -10.22
CA PRO A 231 -36.34 6.00 -10.25
C PRO A 231 -36.95 4.73 -9.66
N LEU A 232 -38.20 4.81 -9.20
CA LEU A 232 -38.90 3.66 -8.58
C LEU A 232 -38.99 2.44 -9.50
N ASN A 233 -39.13 2.63 -10.79
CA ASN A 233 -39.22 1.57 -11.81
C ASN A 233 -37.99 1.60 -12.74
N TYR A 234 -36.81 1.73 -12.18
CA TYR A 234 -35.60 1.74 -12.98
C TYR A 234 -35.38 0.42 -13.70
N LYS A 235 -35.16 0.50 -15.00
CA LYS A 235 -35.08 -0.66 -15.90
C LYS A 235 -33.99 -1.68 -15.50
N HIS A 236 -32.90 -1.21 -14.94
CA HIS A 236 -31.72 -2.03 -14.61
C HIS A 236 -31.63 -2.40 -13.13
N ASP A 237 -32.63 -2.09 -12.32
CA ASP A 237 -32.61 -2.30 -10.87
C ASP A 237 -32.27 -3.72 -10.46
N THR A 238 -32.97 -4.69 -11.02
CA THR A 238 -32.78 -6.11 -10.67
C THR A 238 -31.37 -6.58 -11.04
N LYS A 239 -30.88 -6.19 -12.19
CA LYS A 239 -29.54 -6.53 -12.66
C LYS A 239 -28.48 -5.95 -11.73
N LEU A 240 -28.60 -4.68 -11.37
CA LEU A 240 -27.64 -4.02 -10.48
C LEU A 240 -27.68 -4.58 -9.07
N LEU A 241 -28.88 -4.89 -8.56
CA LEU A 241 -29.01 -5.52 -7.25
C LEU A 241 -28.35 -6.90 -7.22
N VAL A 242 -28.56 -7.72 -8.25
CA VAL A 242 -27.94 -9.04 -8.37
C VAL A 242 -26.42 -8.92 -8.42
N LEU A 243 -25.88 -8.00 -9.19
CA LEU A 243 -24.43 -7.76 -9.24
C LEU A 243 -23.86 -7.32 -7.89
N ALA A 244 -24.57 -6.45 -7.19
CA ALA A 244 -24.17 -6.00 -5.85
C ALA A 244 -24.16 -7.15 -4.85
N LEU A 245 -25.20 -7.98 -4.86
CA LEU A 245 -25.31 -9.14 -3.95
C LEU A 245 -24.27 -10.21 -4.27
N GLU A 246 -23.98 -10.48 -5.54
CA GLU A 246 -22.92 -11.39 -5.94
C GLU A 246 -21.56 -10.91 -5.47
N LYS A 247 -21.26 -9.63 -5.61
CA LYS A 247 -20.02 -9.03 -5.13
C LYS A 247 -19.87 -9.20 -3.60
N LEU A 248 -20.94 -8.97 -2.85
CA LEU A 248 -20.92 -9.17 -1.40
C LEU A 248 -20.76 -10.66 -1.02
N LYS A 249 -21.37 -11.54 -1.79
CA LYS A 249 -21.31 -12.98 -1.56
C LYS A 249 -19.94 -13.60 -1.87
N GLU A 250 -19.18 -13.04 -2.79
CA GLU A 250 -17.81 -13.48 -3.09
C GLU A 250 -16.90 -13.47 -1.85
N ALA A 251 -17.07 -12.52 -0.94
CA ALA A 251 -16.30 -12.45 0.29
C ALA A 251 -16.48 -13.68 1.19
N TYR A 252 -17.59 -14.41 1.04
CA TYR A 252 -17.91 -15.61 1.85
C TYR A 252 -17.54 -16.93 1.18
N SER A 253 -17.22 -16.93 -0.11
CA SER A 253 -16.86 -18.16 -0.85
C SER A 253 -15.57 -18.81 -0.36
N VAL A 254 -14.69 -18.06 0.30
CA VAL A 254 -13.36 -18.49 0.75
C VAL A 254 -13.31 -18.81 2.25
N LYS A 255 -14.31 -18.38 3.03
CA LYS A 255 -14.33 -18.55 4.50
C LYS A 255 -15.03 -19.86 4.90
N GLY A 256 -14.34 -20.71 5.66
CA GLY A 256 -14.87 -21.99 6.09
C GLY A 256 -15.84 -21.90 7.28
N ARG A 257 -15.63 -21.01 8.23
CA ARG A 257 -16.47 -20.84 9.42
C ARG A 257 -16.90 -19.39 9.56
N LEU A 258 -18.22 -19.19 9.57
CA LEU A 258 -18.81 -17.86 9.65
C LEU A 258 -19.19 -17.55 11.11
N ASN A 259 -18.96 -16.31 11.54
CA ASN A 259 -19.45 -15.81 12.82
C ASN A 259 -20.94 -15.43 12.70
N GLN A 260 -21.56 -15.07 13.84
CA GLN A 260 -22.97 -14.73 13.87
C GLN A 260 -23.33 -13.55 12.94
N SER A 261 -22.53 -12.51 12.96
CA SER A 261 -22.72 -11.32 12.11
C SER A 261 -22.67 -11.66 10.61
N GLN A 262 -21.75 -12.53 10.22
CA GLN A 262 -21.62 -12.98 8.83
C GLN A 262 -22.80 -13.85 8.38
N ARG A 263 -23.34 -14.68 9.27
CA ARG A 263 -24.55 -15.47 9.00
C ARG A 263 -25.78 -14.57 8.82
N GLU A 264 -25.92 -13.54 9.63
CA GLU A 264 -26.98 -12.55 9.50
C GLU A 264 -26.88 -11.80 8.16
N GLU A 265 -25.69 -11.42 7.74
CA GLU A 265 -25.46 -10.81 6.43
C GLU A 265 -25.85 -11.75 5.29
N LEU A 266 -25.44 -13.02 5.33
CA LEU A 266 -25.84 -14.01 4.34
C LEU A 266 -27.35 -14.21 4.30
N ALA A 267 -28.02 -14.25 5.46
CA ALA A 267 -29.48 -14.36 5.53
C ALA A 267 -30.16 -13.16 4.86
N LEU A 268 -29.66 -11.95 5.08
CA LEU A 268 -30.17 -10.75 4.42
C LEU A 268 -29.93 -10.75 2.90
N ILE A 269 -28.79 -11.25 2.46
CA ILE A 269 -28.48 -11.41 1.02
C ILE A 269 -29.46 -12.40 0.38
N GLU A 270 -29.73 -13.53 1.03
CA GLU A 270 -30.71 -14.52 0.55
C GLU A 270 -32.13 -13.95 0.50
N GLN A 271 -32.54 -13.20 1.52
CA GLN A 271 -33.82 -12.49 1.51
C GLN A 271 -33.91 -11.48 0.35
N ALA A 272 -32.82 -10.80 0.05
CA ALA A 272 -32.77 -9.87 -1.08
C ALA A 272 -32.90 -10.59 -2.44
N TYR A 273 -32.36 -11.79 -2.56
CA TYR A 273 -32.58 -12.62 -3.75
C TYR A 273 -34.03 -13.11 -3.87
N ASP A 274 -34.64 -13.48 -2.76
CA ASP A 274 -36.01 -13.99 -2.73
C ASP A 274 -37.05 -12.90 -3.02
N ASN A 275 -36.83 -11.69 -2.51
CA ASN A 275 -37.72 -10.56 -2.73
C ASN A 275 -36.96 -9.28 -3.13
N PRO A 276 -36.55 -9.17 -4.39
CA PRO A 276 -35.75 -8.03 -4.88
C PRO A 276 -36.49 -6.68 -4.75
N HIS A 277 -37.79 -6.66 -4.99
CA HIS A 277 -38.58 -5.43 -4.97
C HIS A 277 -38.65 -4.76 -3.60
N GLU A 278 -38.82 -5.54 -2.56
CA GLU A 278 -38.80 -5.03 -1.19
C GLU A 278 -37.42 -4.49 -0.83
N CYS A 279 -36.37 -5.24 -1.17
CA CYS A 279 -34.98 -4.79 -0.96
C CYS A 279 -34.68 -3.47 -1.68
N LEU A 280 -35.07 -3.36 -2.94
CA LEU A 280 -34.90 -2.13 -3.72
C LEU A 280 -35.68 -0.96 -3.15
N SER A 281 -36.91 -1.16 -2.70
CA SER A 281 -37.71 -0.13 -2.05
C SER A 281 -37.05 0.37 -0.77
N ARG A 282 -36.53 -0.54 0.02
CA ARG A 282 -35.78 -0.21 1.24
C ARG A 282 -34.50 0.57 0.91
N ILE A 283 -33.73 0.14 -0.06
CA ILE A 283 -32.51 0.81 -0.51
C ILE A 283 -32.80 2.25 -0.90
N LYS A 284 -33.80 2.47 -1.75
CA LYS A 284 -34.15 3.80 -2.24
C LYS A 284 -34.66 4.71 -1.12
N ARG A 285 -35.45 4.17 -0.19
CA ARG A 285 -35.89 4.90 0.99
C ARG A 285 -34.69 5.32 1.85
N LEU A 286 -33.75 4.42 2.12
CA LEU A 286 -32.58 4.70 2.93
C LEU A 286 -31.65 5.74 2.26
N LEU A 287 -31.47 5.67 0.94
CA LEU A 287 -30.72 6.68 0.21
C LEU A 287 -31.33 8.09 0.31
N LEU A 288 -32.63 8.19 0.39
CA LEU A 288 -33.32 9.46 0.58
C LEU A 288 -33.28 9.99 2.01
N THR A 289 -33.44 9.12 3.00
CA THR A 289 -33.73 9.52 4.37
C THR A 289 -32.61 9.31 5.37
N GLN A 290 -31.80 8.28 5.18
CA GLN A 290 -30.77 7.94 6.16
C GLN A 290 -29.55 8.86 6.05
N ARG A 291 -29.22 9.54 7.15
CA ARG A 291 -28.02 10.37 7.28
C ARG A 291 -27.22 10.09 8.55
N ALA A 292 -27.76 9.25 9.43
CA ALA A 292 -27.08 8.73 10.60
C ALA A 292 -26.86 7.22 10.44
N PHE A 293 -25.65 6.76 10.67
CA PHE A 293 -25.23 5.41 10.39
C PHE A 293 -24.72 4.73 11.67
N LYS A 294 -24.80 3.42 11.71
CA LYS A 294 -24.22 2.63 12.79
C LYS A 294 -22.70 2.72 12.76
N GLU A 295 -22.09 2.58 13.93
CA GLU A 295 -20.63 2.57 14.06
C GLU A 295 -20.03 1.44 13.22
N ALA A 296 -18.95 1.75 12.52
CA ALA A 296 -18.19 0.78 11.73
C ALA A 296 -16.98 0.29 12.55
N GLY A 297 -16.85 -1.02 12.71
CA GLY A 297 -15.65 -1.62 13.27
C GLY A 297 -14.49 -1.51 12.29
N ILE A 298 -13.32 -1.16 12.77
CA ILE A 298 -12.08 -1.14 11.97
C ILE A 298 -11.13 -2.22 12.48
N GLU A 299 -10.61 -3.02 11.56
CA GLU A 299 -9.56 -3.99 11.81
C GLU A 299 -8.50 -3.88 10.72
N PHE A 300 -7.30 -4.35 10.99
CA PHE A 300 -6.24 -4.37 10.01
C PHE A 300 -5.90 -5.81 9.61
N PHE A 301 -5.79 -6.03 8.32
CA PHE A 301 -5.26 -7.25 7.75
C PHE A 301 -3.77 -7.08 7.50
N ASP A 302 -2.95 -7.98 8.05
CA ASP A 302 -1.50 -7.93 7.88
C ASP A 302 -1.07 -8.79 6.70
N THR A 303 -0.52 -8.15 5.67
CA THR A 303 0.10 -8.83 4.52
C THR A 303 1.60 -9.03 4.71
N TYR A 304 2.13 -8.88 5.94
CA TYR A 304 3.54 -8.90 6.34
C TYR A 304 4.35 -7.70 5.84
N ASP A 305 3.89 -7.03 4.82
CA ASP A 305 4.51 -5.88 4.20
C ASP A 305 3.70 -4.61 4.46
N LYS A 306 2.39 -4.72 4.37
CA LYS A 306 1.44 -3.62 4.54
C LYS A 306 0.33 -4.00 5.51
N LEU A 307 -0.21 -2.98 6.17
CA LEU A 307 -1.45 -3.09 6.94
C LEU A 307 -2.60 -2.55 6.11
N ILE A 308 -3.57 -3.40 5.81
CA ILE A 308 -4.74 -3.03 5.01
C ILE A 308 -5.93 -2.88 5.97
N PRO A 309 -6.57 -1.70 6.03
CA PRO A 309 -7.75 -1.53 6.87
C PRO A 309 -8.94 -2.31 6.29
N CYS A 310 -9.65 -3.01 7.15
CA CYS A 310 -10.89 -3.69 6.87
C CYS A 310 -11.99 -3.11 7.77
N TYR A 311 -13.16 -2.90 7.21
CA TYR A 311 -14.26 -2.27 7.93
C TYR A 311 -15.43 -3.24 8.07
N ASP A 312 -15.99 -3.31 9.26
CA ASP A 312 -17.18 -4.08 9.56
C ASP A 312 -18.39 -3.14 9.58
N ILE A 313 -19.12 -3.14 8.47
CA ILE A 313 -20.26 -2.27 8.24
C ILE A 313 -21.54 -3.07 8.47
N GLU A 314 -22.57 -2.44 9.02
CA GLU A 314 -23.87 -3.05 9.24
C GLU A 314 -24.43 -3.61 7.92
N PRO A 315 -24.97 -4.86 7.92
CA PRO A 315 -25.33 -5.55 6.67
C PRO A 315 -26.34 -4.83 5.79
N VAL A 316 -27.36 -4.18 6.37
CA VAL A 316 -28.36 -3.42 5.59
C VAL A 316 -27.72 -2.22 4.89
N GLU A 317 -26.85 -1.49 5.59
CA GLU A 317 -26.09 -0.38 5.02
C GLU A 317 -25.14 -0.87 3.93
N LYS A 318 -24.53 -2.02 4.15
CA LYS A 318 -23.59 -2.62 3.19
C LYS A 318 -24.28 -3.00 1.87
N ILE A 319 -25.47 -3.57 1.93
CA ILE A 319 -26.27 -3.89 0.75
C ILE A 319 -26.71 -2.61 0.02
N THR A 320 -27.14 -1.61 0.76
CA THR A 320 -27.51 -0.29 0.21
C THR A 320 -26.33 0.35 -0.50
N ASP A 321 -25.17 0.35 0.12
CA ASP A 321 -23.94 0.94 -0.45
C ASP A 321 -23.46 0.16 -1.67
N ALA A 322 -23.56 -1.16 -1.65
CA ALA A 322 -23.17 -1.99 -2.79
C ALA A 322 -24.06 -1.75 -4.01
N TYR A 323 -25.36 -1.61 -3.79
CA TYR A 323 -26.28 -1.22 -4.88
C TYR A 323 -25.93 0.18 -5.40
N LEU A 324 -25.68 1.12 -4.52
CA LEU A 324 -25.30 2.49 -4.92
C LEU A 324 -24.02 2.49 -5.75
N ASP A 325 -23.01 1.74 -5.36
CA ASP A 325 -21.76 1.60 -6.12
C ASP A 325 -22.03 1.08 -7.55
N GLN A 326 -22.79 0.02 -7.66
CA GLN A 326 -23.16 -0.55 -8.98
C GLN A 326 -23.96 0.45 -9.83
N TYR A 327 -24.90 1.13 -9.22
CA TYR A 327 -25.70 2.15 -9.90
C TYR A 327 -24.84 3.32 -10.40
N LEU A 328 -23.96 3.83 -9.56
CA LEU A 328 -23.10 4.96 -9.90
C LEU A 328 -22.13 4.62 -11.03
N PHE A 329 -21.47 3.47 -10.97
CA PHE A 329 -20.59 3.04 -12.05
C PHE A 329 -21.33 2.77 -13.36
N PHE A 330 -22.48 2.15 -13.28
CA PHE A 330 -23.29 1.89 -14.47
C PHE A 330 -23.73 3.19 -15.17
N GLU A 331 -24.27 4.13 -14.41
CA GLU A 331 -24.72 5.42 -14.96
C GLU A 331 -23.54 6.31 -15.40
N ALA A 332 -22.43 6.28 -14.65
CA ALA A 332 -21.23 7.01 -15.04
C ALA A 332 -20.63 6.50 -16.35
N ASP A 333 -20.57 5.19 -16.52
CA ASP A 333 -20.10 4.56 -17.76
C ASP A 333 -21.01 4.90 -18.95
N LYS A 334 -22.30 4.78 -18.74
CA LYS A 334 -23.31 5.15 -19.75
C LYS A 334 -23.20 6.61 -20.18
N ARG A 335 -22.93 7.51 -19.26
CA ARG A 335 -22.84 8.96 -19.48
C ARG A 335 -21.44 9.47 -19.83
N GLY A 336 -20.45 8.60 -19.82
CA GLY A 336 -19.08 8.94 -20.17
C GLY A 336 -18.38 9.85 -19.18
N LEU A 337 -18.61 9.69 -17.86
CA LEU A 337 -17.97 10.50 -16.82
C LEU A 337 -16.44 10.33 -16.81
N PHE A 338 -15.98 9.09 -16.91
CA PHE A 338 -14.57 8.77 -16.76
C PHE A 338 -13.87 8.70 -18.11
N PRO A 339 -12.87 9.57 -18.37
CA PRO A 339 -12.00 9.42 -19.55
C PRO A 339 -11.25 8.09 -19.56
N SER A 340 -10.78 7.70 -20.73
CA SER A 340 -10.13 6.42 -20.94
C SER A 340 -8.81 6.24 -20.17
N TRP A 341 -8.18 7.31 -19.71
CA TRP A 341 -6.95 7.23 -18.92
C TRP A 341 -7.14 6.80 -17.45
N ILE A 342 -8.39 6.74 -16.97
CA ILE A 342 -8.72 6.31 -15.61
C ILE A 342 -8.78 4.79 -15.59
N LYS A 343 -7.93 4.20 -14.76
CA LYS A 343 -7.79 2.75 -14.61
C LYS A 343 -7.88 2.36 -13.12
N PRO A 344 -8.26 1.12 -12.77
CA PRO A 344 -8.57 -0.01 -13.66
C PRO A 344 -9.90 0.16 -14.39
N ALA A 345 -10.01 -0.45 -15.59
CA ALA A 345 -11.25 -0.61 -16.33
C ALA A 345 -11.72 -2.06 -16.20
N ASP A 346 -13.04 -2.27 -16.16
CA ASP A 346 -13.63 -3.59 -15.87
C ASP A 346 -13.25 -4.69 -16.86
N THR A 347 -12.99 -4.32 -18.12
CA THR A 347 -12.72 -5.26 -19.20
C THR A 347 -11.23 -5.45 -19.49
N GLU A 348 -10.37 -4.79 -18.73
CA GLU A 348 -8.93 -4.73 -19.01
C GLU A 348 -8.12 -5.26 -17.84
N PRO A 349 -7.57 -6.50 -17.93
CA PRO A 349 -6.68 -7.00 -16.88
C PRO A 349 -5.37 -6.21 -16.86
N PRO A 350 -4.69 -6.08 -15.69
CA PRO A 350 -3.47 -5.30 -15.59
C PRO A 350 -2.35 -5.66 -16.57
N PRO A 351 -2.08 -6.94 -16.91
CA PRO A 351 -1.08 -7.25 -17.91
C PRO A 351 -1.39 -6.69 -19.32
N LEU A 352 -2.67 -6.61 -19.68
CA LEU A 352 -3.09 -5.98 -20.94
C LEU A 352 -2.84 -4.47 -20.92
N LEU A 353 -3.01 -3.83 -19.77
CA LEU A 353 -2.67 -2.42 -19.58
C LEU A 353 -1.18 -2.15 -19.84
N VAL A 354 -0.30 -3.02 -19.34
CA VAL A 354 1.14 -2.95 -19.59
C VAL A 354 1.44 -3.06 -21.08
N TYR A 355 0.83 -4.03 -21.74
CA TYR A 355 0.98 -4.20 -23.19
C TYR A 355 0.50 -2.98 -23.97
N LYS A 356 -0.65 -2.43 -23.62
CA LYS A 356 -1.19 -1.22 -24.25
C LYS A 356 -0.29 0.00 -24.06
N TRP A 357 0.34 0.14 -22.90
CA TRP A 357 1.33 1.19 -22.69
C TRP A 357 2.54 1.04 -23.59
N CYS A 358 3.10 -0.17 -23.70
CA CYS A 358 4.23 -0.43 -24.59
C CYS A 358 3.86 -0.11 -26.04
N GLN A 359 2.72 -0.58 -26.50
CA GLN A 359 2.23 -0.29 -27.85
C GLN A 359 1.90 1.19 -28.06
N GLY A 360 1.28 1.82 -27.08
CA GLY A 360 0.94 3.24 -27.15
C GLY A 360 2.16 4.14 -27.28
N ILE A 361 3.22 3.83 -26.55
CA ILE A 361 4.50 4.55 -26.67
C ILE A 361 5.07 4.35 -28.07
N ASN A 362 5.11 3.11 -28.53
CA ASN A 362 5.70 2.77 -29.82
C ASN A 362 4.92 3.33 -31.03
N ASN A 363 3.63 3.56 -30.86
CA ASN A 363 2.77 4.11 -31.91
C ASN A 363 2.78 5.63 -32.02
N LEU A 364 3.43 6.33 -31.09
CA LEU A 364 3.57 7.78 -31.19
C LEU A 364 4.46 8.17 -32.36
N ASN A 365 4.13 9.27 -33.01
CA ASN A 365 4.87 9.75 -34.17
C ASN A 365 6.34 10.07 -33.82
N ASP A 366 7.25 9.38 -34.51
CA ASP A 366 8.70 9.61 -34.41
C ASP A 366 9.22 9.63 -32.97
N ILE A 367 8.60 8.85 -32.08
CA ILE A 367 8.91 8.88 -30.65
C ILE A 367 10.38 8.54 -30.34
N TRP A 368 10.97 7.62 -31.11
CA TRP A 368 12.34 7.15 -30.88
C TRP A 368 13.39 7.97 -31.59
N GLU A 369 13.01 8.85 -32.50
CA GLU A 369 13.91 9.73 -33.20
C GLU A 369 14.22 10.95 -32.33
N THR A 370 15.41 10.97 -31.75
CA THR A 370 15.86 12.05 -30.89
C THR A 370 17.19 12.63 -31.44
N SER A 371 17.19 13.91 -31.76
CA SER A 371 18.40 14.66 -31.98
C SER A 371 18.94 15.23 -30.68
N GLU A 372 20.06 15.95 -30.73
CA GLU A 372 20.71 16.47 -29.54
C GLU A 372 19.78 17.40 -28.75
N GLY A 373 19.62 17.11 -27.48
CA GLY A 373 18.74 17.85 -26.57
C GLY A 373 17.27 17.46 -26.58
N GLU A 374 16.83 16.71 -27.59
CA GLU A 374 15.47 16.14 -27.58
C GLU A 374 15.40 14.93 -26.68
N CYS A 375 14.33 14.83 -25.89
CA CYS A 375 14.17 13.77 -24.92
C CYS A 375 12.74 13.24 -24.88
N VAL A 376 12.62 11.95 -24.60
CA VAL A 376 11.40 11.32 -24.18
C VAL A 376 11.52 11.01 -22.70
N VAL A 377 10.55 11.43 -21.90
CA VAL A 377 10.57 11.25 -20.44
C VAL A 377 9.33 10.50 -20.02
N LEU A 378 9.52 9.40 -19.28
CA LEU A 378 8.42 8.68 -18.64
C LEU A 378 8.54 8.82 -17.15
N MET A 379 7.56 9.42 -16.52
CA MET A 379 7.46 9.56 -15.07
C MET A 379 6.44 8.57 -14.53
N GLU A 380 6.86 7.79 -13.56
CA GLU A 380 5.99 6.95 -12.73
C GLU A 380 6.02 7.46 -11.30
N THR A 381 4.86 7.65 -10.71
CA THR A 381 4.74 8.16 -9.34
C THR A 381 3.47 7.67 -8.67
N GLN A 382 3.36 7.95 -7.40
CA GLN A 382 2.18 7.66 -6.60
C GLN A 382 1.75 8.91 -5.85
N LEU A 383 0.45 9.19 -5.85
CA LEU A 383 -0.12 10.26 -5.05
C LEU A 383 0.00 9.92 -3.56
N SER A 384 0.62 10.81 -2.80
CA SER A 384 0.87 10.60 -1.38
C SER A 384 -0.29 11.15 -0.56
N LYS A 385 -0.79 10.34 0.36
CA LYS A 385 -1.83 10.71 1.34
C LYS A 385 -3.10 11.31 0.71
N VAL A 386 -3.41 10.94 -0.49
CA VAL A 386 -4.55 11.50 -1.23
C VAL A 386 -5.89 11.21 -0.55
N TYR A 387 -6.09 9.99 -0.05
CA TYR A 387 -7.34 9.61 0.65
C TYR A 387 -7.52 10.39 1.96
N GLU A 388 -6.44 10.54 2.72
CA GLU A 388 -6.44 11.18 4.03
C GLU A 388 -6.69 12.68 3.96
N LYS A 389 -6.34 13.31 2.84
CA LYS A 389 -6.45 14.74 2.62
C LYS A 389 -7.74 15.18 1.93
N ILE A 390 -8.65 14.27 1.62
CA ILE A 390 -9.92 14.62 1.00
C ILE A 390 -10.76 15.42 1.99
N ASP A 391 -11.05 16.66 1.64
CA ASP A 391 -11.97 17.50 2.40
C ASP A 391 -13.41 17.11 2.06
N LEU A 392 -14.15 16.67 3.07
CA LEU A 392 -15.51 16.16 2.85
C LEU A 392 -16.50 17.27 2.40
N THR A 393 -16.27 18.50 2.79
CA THR A 393 -17.08 19.63 2.35
C THR A 393 -16.87 19.90 0.85
N LEU A 394 -15.62 19.94 0.42
CA LEU A 394 -15.31 20.08 -1.00
C LEU A 394 -15.84 18.88 -1.80
N LEU A 395 -15.64 17.67 -1.28
CA LEU A 395 -16.14 16.45 -1.91
C LEU A 395 -17.64 16.48 -2.12
N GLN A 396 -18.41 16.93 -1.12
CA GLN A 396 -19.85 17.07 -1.23
C GLN A 396 -20.24 18.00 -2.37
N ARG A 397 -19.58 19.15 -2.47
CA ARG A 397 -19.84 20.10 -3.53
C ARG A 397 -19.48 19.56 -4.91
N LEU A 398 -18.36 18.86 -5.01
CA LEU A 398 -17.95 18.21 -6.26
C LEU A 398 -18.91 17.08 -6.66
N LEU A 399 -19.36 16.27 -5.70
CA LEU A 399 -20.33 15.21 -5.96
C LEU A 399 -21.70 15.75 -6.41
N ARG A 400 -22.13 16.89 -5.88
CA ARG A 400 -23.38 17.53 -6.32
C ARG A 400 -23.35 17.99 -7.77
N LEU A 401 -22.19 18.15 -8.36
CA LEU A 401 -22.04 18.46 -9.77
C LEU A 401 -22.42 17.30 -10.69
N ILE A 402 -22.22 16.08 -10.23
CA ILE A 402 -22.43 14.86 -11.05
C ILE A 402 -23.57 13.97 -10.56
N LEU A 403 -24.01 14.13 -9.33
CA LEU A 403 -25.04 13.31 -8.70
C LEU A 403 -26.22 14.16 -8.24
N ASP A 404 -27.36 13.49 -8.10
CA ASP A 404 -28.48 14.04 -7.35
C ASP A 404 -28.03 14.44 -5.92
N HIS A 405 -28.56 15.52 -5.40
CA HIS A 405 -28.15 16.03 -4.08
C HIS A 405 -28.36 15.02 -2.95
N ASN A 406 -29.39 14.18 -3.02
CA ASN A 406 -29.61 13.12 -2.04
C ASN A 406 -28.48 12.08 -2.03
N LEU A 407 -28.03 11.67 -3.20
CA LEU A 407 -26.91 10.72 -3.33
C LEU A 407 -25.60 11.33 -2.83
N ALA A 408 -25.32 12.57 -3.21
CA ALA A 408 -24.13 13.27 -2.75
C ALA A 408 -24.10 13.44 -1.24
N ASP A 409 -25.23 13.83 -0.65
CA ASP A 409 -25.35 14.01 0.79
C ASP A 409 -25.26 12.69 1.55
N TYR A 410 -25.83 11.62 1.01
CA TYR A 410 -25.71 10.28 1.57
C TYR A 410 -24.24 9.81 1.61
N ILE A 411 -23.53 9.96 0.52
CA ILE A 411 -22.10 9.58 0.42
C ILE A 411 -21.27 10.38 1.41
N THR A 412 -21.47 11.68 1.49
CA THR A 412 -20.73 12.55 2.42
C THR A 412 -21.05 12.23 3.87
N ALA A 413 -22.31 12.01 4.21
CA ALA A 413 -22.72 11.63 5.54
C ALA A 413 -22.15 10.28 5.96
N LYS A 414 -22.09 9.33 5.05
CA LYS A 414 -21.50 8.01 5.31
C LYS A 414 -20.00 8.09 5.61
N ASN A 415 -19.27 8.98 4.98
CA ASN A 415 -17.86 9.21 5.28
C ASN A 415 -17.63 9.88 6.64
N ASN A 416 -18.64 10.51 7.21
CA ASN A 416 -18.57 11.10 8.55
C ASN A 416 -19.09 10.13 9.63
N THR A 417 -18.74 8.87 9.52
CA THR A 417 -19.17 7.80 10.41
C THR A 417 -18.18 7.61 11.56
N VAL A 418 -18.67 7.09 12.69
CA VAL A 418 -17.83 6.70 13.82
C VAL A 418 -17.17 5.37 13.53
N LEU A 419 -15.86 5.33 13.66
CA LEU A 419 -15.04 4.13 13.54
C LEU A 419 -14.66 3.64 14.95
N THR A 420 -14.81 2.34 15.18
CA THR A 420 -14.60 1.74 16.49
C THR A 420 -13.61 0.58 16.42
N TYR A 421 -12.78 0.47 17.43
CA TYR A 421 -11.89 -0.67 17.65
C TYR A 421 -11.80 -0.92 19.15
N LYS A 422 -12.35 -2.04 19.63
CA LYS A 422 -12.41 -2.37 21.05
C LYS A 422 -12.94 -1.18 21.88
N ASP A 423 -12.08 -0.57 22.68
CA ASP A 423 -12.38 0.57 23.55
C ASP A 423 -12.06 1.94 22.92
N MET A 424 -11.68 1.97 21.63
CA MET A 424 -11.36 3.19 20.89
C MET A 424 -12.47 3.52 19.92
N ALA A 425 -12.86 4.79 19.87
CA ALA A 425 -13.85 5.28 18.93
C ALA A 425 -13.49 6.70 18.47
N HIS A 426 -13.67 6.99 17.20
CA HIS A 426 -13.48 8.34 16.67
C HIS A 426 -14.39 8.56 15.46
N THR A 427 -14.76 9.82 15.23
CA THR A 427 -15.53 10.22 14.05
C THR A 427 -14.59 10.62 12.93
N ASN A 428 -14.82 10.10 11.74
CA ASN A 428 -14.06 10.49 10.56
C ASN A 428 -14.57 11.83 10.03
N ALA A 429 -13.92 12.93 10.41
CA ALA A 429 -14.29 14.29 9.99
C ALA A 429 -13.54 14.76 8.74
N HIS A 430 -12.41 14.14 8.42
CA HIS A 430 -11.53 14.52 7.32
C HIS A 430 -10.93 13.27 6.67
N GLY A 431 -10.93 13.24 5.37
CA GLY A 431 -10.47 12.11 4.60
C GLY A 431 -11.59 11.14 4.19
N LEU A 432 -11.32 10.38 3.14
CA LEU A 432 -12.23 9.38 2.61
C LEU A 432 -12.02 8.04 3.33
N ILE A 433 -13.11 7.43 3.80
CA ILE A 433 -13.07 6.05 4.30
C ILE A 433 -12.93 5.11 3.11
N ARG A 434 -11.83 4.36 3.06
CA ARG A 434 -11.48 3.50 1.91
C ARG A 434 -12.33 2.24 1.78
N GLY A 435 -12.96 1.80 2.85
CA GLY A 435 -13.67 0.52 2.92
C GLY A 435 -15.17 0.56 2.67
N LEU A 436 -15.73 1.71 2.32
CA LEU A 436 -17.13 1.80 1.91
C LEU A 436 -17.31 1.20 0.51
N GLN A 437 -18.46 0.63 0.24
CA GLN A 437 -18.71 -0.05 -1.03
C GLN A 437 -18.62 0.89 -2.24
N PHE A 438 -18.93 2.15 -2.08
CA PHE A 438 -18.86 3.18 -3.11
C PHE A 438 -17.56 4.01 -3.09
N SER A 439 -16.64 3.72 -2.21
CA SER A 439 -15.39 4.51 -2.08
C SER A 439 -14.55 4.49 -3.35
N ALA A 440 -14.56 3.41 -4.11
CA ALA A 440 -13.86 3.31 -5.38
C ALA A 440 -14.41 4.32 -6.41
N PHE A 441 -15.72 4.43 -6.53
CA PHE A 441 -16.34 5.42 -7.42
C PHE A 441 -15.99 6.86 -7.03
N VAL A 442 -16.15 7.16 -5.76
CA VAL A 442 -15.86 8.50 -5.22
C VAL A 442 -14.40 8.89 -5.45
N PHE A 443 -13.50 7.96 -5.20
CA PHE A 443 -12.07 8.20 -5.41
C PHE A 443 -11.74 8.37 -6.89
N GLN A 444 -12.33 7.60 -7.79
CA GLN A 444 -12.10 7.75 -9.22
C GLN A 444 -12.57 9.12 -9.74
N TYR A 445 -13.69 9.60 -9.24
CA TYR A 445 -14.13 10.95 -9.57
C TYR A 445 -13.22 12.04 -8.99
N TYR A 446 -12.85 11.91 -7.71
CA TYR A 446 -11.91 12.85 -7.08
C TYR A 446 -10.54 12.83 -7.79
N GLY A 447 -10.09 11.65 -8.17
CA GLY A 447 -8.88 11.46 -8.97
C GLY A 447 -8.98 12.12 -10.35
N LEU A 448 -10.16 12.10 -10.98
CA LEU A 448 -10.39 12.85 -12.22
C LEU A 448 -10.11 14.34 -12.03
N VAL A 449 -10.53 14.90 -10.93
CA VAL A 449 -10.24 16.31 -10.59
C VAL A 449 -8.72 16.53 -10.45
N MET A 450 -8.02 15.60 -9.83
CA MET A 450 -6.55 15.65 -9.76
C MET A 450 -5.92 15.57 -11.16
N ASP A 451 -6.43 14.69 -12.01
CA ASP A 451 -5.97 14.57 -13.40
C ASP A 451 -6.11 15.89 -14.16
N LEU A 452 -7.23 16.60 -13.98
CA LEU A 452 -7.44 17.91 -14.58
C LEU A 452 -6.43 18.95 -14.10
N LEU A 453 -6.02 18.88 -12.84
CA LEU A 453 -4.99 19.76 -12.29
C LEU A 453 -3.62 19.48 -12.85
N VAL A 454 -3.28 18.20 -13.03
CA VAL A 454 -1.98 17.78 -13.58
C VAL A 454 -1.87 18.12 -15.06
N LEU A 455 -2.88 17.77 -15.84
CA LEU A 455 -2.89 17.94 -17.29
C LEU A 455 -3.26 19.35 -17.74
N GLY A 456 -4.08 20.04 -16.96
CA GLY A 456 -4.79 21.24 -17.39
C GLY A 456 -6.03 20.90 -18.22
N LEU A 457 -7.00 21.83 -18.26
CA LEU A 457 -8.28 21.59 -18.93
C LEU A 457 -8.14 21.39 -20.44
N GLN A 458 -7.29 22.17 -21.08
CA GLN A 458 -7.10 22.09 -22.55
C GLN A 458 -6.52 20.73 -22.94
N ARG A 459 -5.41 20.32 -22.29
CA ARG A 459 -4.79 19.04 -22.64
C ARG A 459 -5.66 17.86 -22.27
N SER A 460 -6.37 17.93 -21.17
CA SER A 460 -7.36 16.93 -20.79
C SER A 460 -8.44 16.76 -21.85
N SER A 461 -8.95 17.85 -22.39
CA SER A 461 -9.95 17.84 -23.47
C SER A 461 -9.41 17.22 -24.75
N GLU A 462 -8.18 17.58 -25.13
CA GLU A 462 -7.51 17.01 -26.31
C GLU A 462 -7.29 15.49 -26.19
N MET A 463 -6.87 15.03 -25.01
CA MET A 463 -6.63 13.60 -24.73
C MET A 463 -7.93 12.81 -24.62
N ALA A 464 -8.96 13.38 -24.06
CA ALA A 464 -10.26 12.73 -23.95
C ALA A 464 -11.00 12.62 -25.29
N GLY A 465 -10.73 13.55 -26.19
CA GLY A 465 -11.44 13.64 -27.48
C GLY A 465 -12.81 14.30 -27.38
N PRO A 466 -13.57 14.41 -28.49
CA PRO A 466 -14.89 15.00 -28.47
C PRO A 466 -15.86 14.20 -27.58
N PRO A 467 -16.82 14.84 -26.89
CA PRO A 467 -17.80 14.12 -26.08
C PRO A 467 -18.60 13.07 -26.83
N GLN A 468 -18.91 13.33 -28.11
CA GLN A 468 -19.69 12.40 -28.94
C GLN A 468 -18.92 11.16 -29.37
N LEU A 469 -17.61 11.27 -29.49
CA LEU A 469 -16.73 10.19 -29.93
C LEU A 469 -15.39 10.28 -29.17
N PRO A 470 -15.36 9.86 -27.89
CA PRO A 470 -14.16 9.95 -27.06
C PRO A 470 -13.01 9.15 -27.64
N ASN A 471 -11.78 9.59 -27.41
CA ASN A 471 -10.59 8.86 -27.81
C ASN A 471 -10.47 7.52 -27.07
N ASN A 472 -9.97 6.51 -27.75
CA ASN A 472 -9.56 5.27 -27.11
C ASN A 472 -8.31 5.49 -26.26
N PHE A 473 -8.09 4.60 -25.32
CA PHE A 473 -6.96 4.68 -24.40
C PHE A 473 -5.61 4.74 -25.13
N LEU A 474 -4.80 5.73 -24.82
CA LEU A 474 -3.46 5.99 -25.41
C LEU A 474 -3.48 6.19 -26.93
N GLN A 475 -4.58 6.65 -27.48
CA GLN A 475 -4.70 6.89 -28.90
C GLN A 475 -5.17 8.32 -29.18
N TYR A 476 -4.63 8.88 -30.27
CA TYR A 476 -5.06 10.16 -30.82
C TYR A 476 -5.65 9.93 -32.22
N ARG A 477 -6.72 10.63 -32.54
CA ARG A 477 -7.33 10.58 -33.88
C ARG A 477 -6.62 11.48 -34.86
N ASP A 478 -6.04 12.57 -34.34
CA ASP A 478 -5.36 13.59 -35.12
C ASP A 478 -3.91 13.72 -34.67
N SER A 479 -3.00 13.53 -35.61
CA SER A 479 -1.56 13.67 -35.40
C SER A 479 -1.16 15.07 -34.90
N ALA A 480 -1.88 16.12 -35.36
CA ALA A 480 -1.61 17.47 -34.89
C ALA A 480 -1.96 17.68 -33.41
N THR A 481 -3.00 17.02 -32.94
CA THR A 481 -3.37 17.03 -31.51
C THR A 481 -2.33 16.33 -30.66
N GLU A 482 -1.82 15.19 -31.13
CA GLU A 482 -0.77 14.44 -30.44
C GLU A 482 0.48 15.29 -30.18
N THR A 483 0.98 15.97 -31.20
CA THR A 483 2.25 16.70 -31.13
C THR A 483 2.15 18.11 -30.56
N ARG A 484 0.94 18.60 -30.27
CA ARG A 484 0.68 19.96 -29.81
C ARG A 484 1.23 20.27 -28.41
N HIS A 485 1.35 19.27 -27.55
CA HIS A 485 1.71 19.44 -26.15
C HIS A 485 2.78 18.42 -25.72
N PRO A 486 3.72 18.79 -24.83
CA PRO A 486 4.74 17.87 -24.33
C PRO A 486 4.20 16.58 -23.71
N VAL A 487 3.08 16.64 -22.99
CA VAL A 487 2.42 15.44 -22.47
C VAL A 487 1.81 14.65 -23.63
N ARG A 488 2.36 13.48 -23.89
CA ARG A 488 1.89 12.61 -24.97
C ARG A 488 0.91 11.54 -24.48
N LEU A 489 1.22 10.89 -23.37
CA LEU A 489 0.39 9.83 -22.80
C LEU A 489 0.23 10.03 -21.30
N TYR A 490 -0.92 9.67 -20.78
CA TYR A 490 -1.24 9.76 -19.37
C TYR A 490 -2.15 8.59 -18.98
N SER A 491 -1.89 7.99 -17.83
CA SER A 491 -2.85 7.10 -17.18
C SER A 491 -2.74 7.19 -15.66
N ARG A 492 -3.85 6.95 -15.01
CA ARG A 492 -3.91 6.88 -13.55
C ARG A 492 -4.57 5.56 -13.15
N TYR A 493 -3.79 4.70 -12.50
CA TYR A 493 -4.28 3.46 -11.92
C TYR A 493 -4.56 3.69 -10.43
N VAL A 494 -5.80 3.99 -10.08
CA VAL A 494 -6.23 4.44 -8.75
C VAL A 494 -5.45 5.69 -8.32
N ASP A 495 -4.33 5.54 -7.61
CA ASP A 495 -3.46 6.61 -7.11
C ASP A 495 -2.07 6.63 -7.75
N LYS A 496 -1.80 5.74 -8.70
CA LYS A 496 -0.52 5.65 -9.40
C LYS A 496 -0.60 6.31 -10.76
N LEU A 497 0.34 7.21 -11.03
CA LEU A 497 0.40 8.00 -12.26
C LEU A 497 1.51 7.50 -13.16
N HIS A 498 1.23 7.44 -14.47
CA HIS A 498 2.21 7.26 -15.52
C HIS A 498 2.01 8.38 -16.54
N ILE A 499 3.05 9.15 -16.78
CA ILE A 499 3.02 10.28 -17.71
C ILE A 499 4.19 10.17 -18.66
N LEU A 500 3.92 10.18 -19.95
CA LEU A 500 4.94 10.22 -20.98
C LEU A 500 5.00 11.62 -21.58
N PHE A 501 6.20 12.19 -21.59
CA PHE A 501 6.51 13.48 -22.18
C PHE A 501 7.45 13.30 -23.37
N ARG A 502 7.31 14.17 -24.34
CA ARG A 502 8.34 14.40 -25.34
C ARG A 502 8.68 15.88 -25.37
N PHE A 503 9.94 16.21 -25.18
CA PHE A 503 10.45 17.57 -25.17
C PHE A 503 11.36 17.82 -26.38
N THR A 504 11.15 18.94 -27.04
CA THR A 504 12.15 19.51 -27.95
C THR A 504 13.34 20.01 -27.12
N ALA A 505 14.48 20.28 -27.79
CA ALA A 505 15.66 20.82 -27.13
C ALA A 505 15.37 22.12 -26.37
N ASP A 506 14.57 22.99 -26.95
CA ASP A 506 14.23 24.29 -26.39
C ASP A 506 13.27 24.11 -25.16
N GLU A 507 12.29 23.25 -25.28
CA GLU A 507 11.35 22.93 -24.18
C GLU A 507 12.09 22.32 -22.98
N ALA A 508 13.00 21.38 -23.23
CA ALA A 508 13.78 20.74 -22.17
C ALA A 508 14.69 21.76 -21.46
N ARG A 509 15.37 22.61 -22.22
CA ARG A 509 16.24 23.67 -21.70
C ARG A 509 15.45 24.66 -20.85
N ASP A 510 14.31 25.10 -21.33
CA ASP A 510 13.44 26.04 -20.64
C ASP A 510 12.93 25.44 -19.30
N LEU A 511 12.49 24.21 -19.32
CA LEU A 511 12.03 23.51 -18.10
C LEU A 511 13.17 23.37 -17.09
N ILE A 512 14.35 22.97 -17.52
CA ILE A 512 15.52 22.86 -16.64
C ILE A 512 15.89 24.24 -16.04
N GLN A 513 15.88 25.29 -16.83
CA GLN A 513 16.19 26.64 -16.36
C GLN A 513 15.17 27.12 -15.32
N ARG A 514 13.89 26.90 -15.54
CA ARG A 514 12.84 27.23 -14.57
C ARG A 514 13.01 26.44 -13.27
N TYR A 515 13.32 25.17 -13.36
CA TYR A 515 13.59 24.33 -12.20
C TYR A 515 14.80 24.82 -11.39
N LEU A 516 15.92 25.08 -12.07
CA LEU A 516 17.15 25.54 -11.41
C LEU A 516 16.99 26.93 -10.78
N SER A 517 16.22 27.80 -11.42
CA SER A 517 15.92 29.13 -10.88
C SER A 517 15.06 29.07 -9.62
N ALA A 518 14.13 28.14 -9.56
CA ALA A 518 13.25 27.94 -8.40
C ALA A 518 13.94 27.17 -7.26
N ASN A 519 14.97 26.36 -7.57
CA ASN A 519 15.69 25.51 -6.62
C ASN A 519 17.20 25.74 -6.74
N PRO A 520 17.71 26.85 -6.21
CA PRO A 520 19.14 27.22 -6.37
C PRO A 520 20.09 26.36 -5.53
N ASP A 521 19.61 25.46 -4.70
CA ASP A 521 20.44 24.63 -3.83
C ASP A 521 21.22 23.60 -4.68
N PRO A 522 22.57 23.62 -4.67
CA PRO A 522 23.38 22.70 -5.45
C PRO A 522 23.23 21.23 -5.01
N THR A 523 22.76 20.93 -3.83
CA THR A 523 22.54 19.54 -3.38
C THR A 523 21.39 18.87 -4.14
N ASN A 524 20.40 19.63 -4.59
CA ASN A 524 19.29 19.12 -5.41
C ASN A 524 19.68 18.88 -6.89
N ASN A 525 20.81 19.42 -7.34
CA ASN A 525 21.29 19.30 -8.72
C ASN A 525 22.26 18.14 -8.93
N ASN A 526 22.52 17.37 -7.87
CA ASN A 526 23.46 16.26 -7.92
C ASN A 526 22.82 15.01 -8.53
N VAL A 527 23.65 14.29 -9.29
CA VAL A 527 23.42 12.90 -9.72
C VAL A 527 23.17 11.99 -8.50
N ILE A 528 23.72 12.34 -7.34
CA ILE A 528 23.55 11.64 -6.08
C ILE A 528 22.09 11.75 -5.62
N GLY A 529 21.48 10.60 -5.28
CA GLY A 529 20.10 10.55 -4.84
C GLY A 529 19.07 10.44 -5.96
N TYR A 530 19.50 10.34 -7.21
CA TYR A 530 18.59 10.02 -8.30
C TYR A 530 18.20 8.55 -8.25
N ASN A 531 16.90 8.26 -8.29
CA ASN A 531 16.37 6.90 -8.27
C ASN A 531 16.72 6.16 -9.58
N ASN A 532 17.14 4.91 -9.47
CA ASN A 532 17.44 4.08 -10.63
C ASN A 532 16.89 2.66 -10.43
N LYS A 533 16.71 1.96 -11.52
CA LYS A 533 16.19 0.59 -11.57
C LYS A 533 17.32 -0.43 -11.37
N ARG A 534 17.58 -0.80 -10.16
CA ARG A 534 18.66 -1.74 -9.79
C ARG A 534 18.39 -3.19 -10.18
N CYS A 535 17.15 -3.54 -10.50
CA CYS A 535 16.79 -4.87 -10.96
C CYS A 535 17.37 -5.23 -12.32
N TRP A 536 17.68 -4.25 -13.16
CA TRP A 536 18.32 -4.44 -14.44
C TRP A 536 19.85 -4.45 -14.31
N PRO A 537 20.57 -5.11 -15.24
CA PRO A 537 22.02 -4.99 -15.31
C PRO A 537 22.47 -3.53 -15.48
N ARG A 538 23.68 -3.20 -15.06
CA ARG A 538 24.19 -1.82 -15.10
C ARG A 538 24.12 -1.18 -16.49
N ASP A 539 24.39 -1.96 -17.54
CA ASP A 539 24.36 -1.47 -18.93
C ASP A 539 22.94 -1.18 -19.43
N CYS A 540 21.94 -1.71 -18.76
CA CYS A 540 20.53 -1.54 -19.12
C CYS A 540 19.82 -0.49 -18.27
N ARG A 541 20.49 0.09 -17.27
CA ARG A 541 19.94 1.14 -16.42
C ARG A 541 20.03 2.50 -17.10
N MET A 542 19.27 3.46 -16.60
CA MET A 542 19.40 4.84 -17.00
C MET A 542 20.82 5.35 -16.65
N ARG A 543 21.47 5.97 -17.62
CA ARG A 543 22.73 6.66 -17.38
C ARG A 543 22.46 8.00 -16.73
N LEU A 544 23.09 8.24 -15.59
CA LEU A 544 22.88 9.46 -14.81
C LEU A 544 23.79 10.58 -15.34
N ILE A 545 23.41 11.13 -16.47
CA ILE A 545 24.09 12.25 -17.13
C ILE A 545 23.48 13.53 -16.59
N LYS A 546 24.27 14.56 -16.41
CA LYS A 546 23.84 15.83 -15.83
C LYS A 546 22.57 16.41 -16.47
N HIS A 547 22.52 16.48 -17.79
CA HIS A 547 21.35 17.00 -18.51
C HIS A 547 20.09 16.16 -18.24
N ASP A 548 20.18 14.85 -18.35
CA ASP A 548 19.05 13.94 -18.20
C ASP A 548 18.57 13.89 -16.74
N VAL A 549 19.49 13.92 -15.79
CA VAL A 549 19.17 14.01 -14.36
C VAL A 549 18.45 15.31 -14.03
N ASN A 550 18.94 16.43 -14.56
CA ASN A 550 18.29 17.72 -14.34
C ASN A 550 16.90 17.76 -14.98
N LEU A 551 16.74 17.21 -16.17
CA LEU A 551 15.44 17.12 -16.83
C LEU A 551 14.47 16.25 -16.06
N GLY A 552 14.89 15.09 -15.58
CA GLY A 552 14.07 14.21 -14.76
C GLY A 552 13.60 14.88 -13.48
N ARG A 553 14.48 15.57 -12.78
CA ARG A 553 14.13 16.35 -11.58
C ARG A 553 13.22 17.52 -11.90
N ALA A 554 13.44 18.19 -13.01
CA ALA A 554 12.61 19.31 -13.46
C ALA A 554 11.17 18.86 -13.81
N VAL A 555 11.03 17.72 -14.45
CA VAL A 555 9.73 17.12 -14.76
C VAL A 555 8.98 16.77 -13.45
N PHE A 556 9.65 16.12 -12.52
CA PHE A 556 9.08 15.84 -11.21
C PHE A 556 8.62 17.12 -10.49
N TRP A 557 9.48 18.10 -10.42
CA TRP A 557 9.18 19.40 -9.82
C TRP A 557 7.94 20.06 -10.45
N ASN A 558 7.88 20.06 -11.77
CA ASN A 558 6.79 20.67 -12.52
C ASN A 558 5.43 19.98 -12.24
N VAL A 559 5.42 18.67 -12.23
CA VAL A 559 4.21 17.89 -11.88
C VAL A 559 3.82 18.12 -10.41
N LYS A 560 4.78 18.11 -9.50
CA LYS A 560 4.53 18.37 -8.08
C LYS A 560 3.88 19.73 -7.85
N GLN A 561 4.30 20.76 -8.57
CA GLN A 561 3.72 22.11 -8.46
C GLN A 561 2.28 22.20 -8.96
N SER A 562 1.87 21.35 -9.89
CA SER A 562 0.51 21.33 -10.42
C SER A 562 -0.53 20.85 -9.40
N LEU A 563 -0.06 20.15 -8.35
CA LEU A 563 -0.92 19.60 -7.30
C LEU A 563 -0.87 20.48 -6.05
N PRO A 564 -2.01 21.02 -5.57
CA PRO A 564 -2.06 21.73 -4.30
C PRO A 564 -1.71 20.81 -3.13
N ARG A 565 -0.85 21.25 -2.22
CA ARG A 565 -0.44 20.47 -1.04
C ARG A 565 -1.60 20.11 -0.12
N SER A 566 -2.64 20.92 -0.13
CA SER A 566 -3.85 20.64 0.65
C SER A 566 -4.65 19.44 0.14
N LEU A 567 -4.45 19.04 -1.12
CA LEU A 567 -5.15 17.91 -1.73
C LEU A 567 -4.32 16.63 -1.76
N THR A 568 -3.11 16.72 -2.22
CA THR A 568 -2.16 15.62 -2.31
C THR A 568 -0.78 16.15 -2.69
N THR A 569 0.21 15.29 -2.63
CA THR A 569 1.56 15.58 -3.12
C THR A 569 2.16 14.32 -3.72
N ILE A 570 3.28 14.48 -4.39
CA ILE A 570 4.10 13.37 -4.86
C ILE A 570 5.48 13.45 -4.20
N GLU A 571 6.04 12.30 -3.81
CA GLU A 571 7.34 12.22 -3.16
C GLU A 571 8.39 11.69 -4.13
N TRP A 572 9.58 12.28 -4.10
CA TRP A 572 10.69 11.83 -4.96
C TRP A 572 11.05 10.36 -4.72
N GLU A 573 10.96 9.90 -3.49
CA GLU A 573 11.27 8.53 -3.08
C GLU A 573 10.34 7.50 -3.74
N ASP A 574 9.10 7.89 -4.01
CA ASP A 574 8.09 7.04 -4.66
C ASP A 574 8.00 7.29 -6.17
N THR A 575 8.93 8.07 -6.72
CA THR A 575 8.91 8.49 -8.12
C THR A 575 10.15 7.98 -8.83
N PHE A 576 9.97 7.47 -10.03
CA PHE A 576 11.05 7.22 -10.95
C PHE A 576 10.78 7.96 -12.26
N VAL A 577 11.80 8.69 -12.76
CA VAL A 577 11.73 9.41 -14.03
C VAL A 577 12.78 8.83 -14.95
N SER A 578 12.35 8.15 -16.01
CA SER A 578 13.22 7.61 -17.05
C SER A 578 13.33 8.62 -18.19
N VAL A 579 14.55 8.91 -18.59
CA VAL A 579 14.83 9.80 -19.73
C VAL A 579 15.42 8.97 -20.85
N TYR A 580 14.79 9.05 -22.02
CA TYR A 580 15.31 8.52 -23.28
C TYR A 580 15.86 9.69 -24.08
N SER A 581 17.15 9.61 -24.42
CA SER A 581 17.85 10.68 -25.13
C SER A 581 18.95 10.08 -25.99
N LYS A 582 19.75 10.94 -26.64
CA LYS A 582 20.92 10.51 -27.42
C LYS A 582 21.89 9.63 -26.61
N ASP A 583 22.04 9.91 -25.31
CA ASP A 583 22.94 9.19 -24.41
C ASP A 583 22.27 8.05 -23.64
N ASN A 584 20.95 8.03 -23.55
CA ASN A 584 20.15 7.00 -22.88
C ASN A 584 19.28 6.27 -23.90
N PRO A 585 19.69 5.07 -24.37
CA PRO A 585 19.04 4.40 -25.50
C PRO A 585 17.80 3.60 -25.12
N GLN A 586 17.39 3.61 -23.86
CA GLN A 586 16.30 2.78 -23.37
C GLN A 586 15.34 3.57 -22.48
N LEU A 587 14.08 3.18 -22.51
CA LEU A 587 13.04 3.72 -21.65
C LEU A 587 12.65 2.65 -20.63
N LEU A 588 12.67 3.01 -19.35
CA LEU A 588 12.44 2.12 -18.23
C LEU A 588 11.23 2.58 -17.43
N PHE A 589 10.37 1.66 -17.04
CA PHE A 589 9.28 1.96 -16.11
C PHE A 589 8.76 0.71 -15.42
N SER A 590 8.04 0.90 -14.32
CA SER A 590 7.31 -0.15 -13.61
C SER A 590 5.82 0.10 -13.72
N MET A 591 5.05 -0.95 -13.92
CA MET A 591 3.60 -0.87 -13.96
C MET A 591 2.98 -2.20 -13.57
N CYS A 592 2.01 -2.18 -12.66
CA CYS A 592 1.23 -3.36 -12.27
C CYS A 592 2.07 -4.58 -11.84
N GLY A 593 3.20 -4.34 -11.18
CA GLY A 593 4.11 -5.40 -10.72
C GLY A 593 5.13 -5.87 -11.76
N PHE A 594 5.10 -5.32 -12.95
CA PHE A 594 6.09 -5.58 -14.00
C PHE A 594 7.16 -4.49 -14.01
N GLU A 595 8.40 -4.88 -14.28
CA GLU A 595 9.46 -3.99 -14.70
C GLU A 595 9.62 -4.10 -16.21
N ILE A 596 9.60 -2.96 -16.89
CA ILE A 596 9.58 -2.88 -18.34
C ILE A 596 10.76 -2.04 -18.82
N ARG A 597 11.42 -2.53 -19.86
CA ARG A 597 12.51 -1.85 -20.54
C ARG A 597 12.26 -1.89 -22.03
N ILE A 598 12.13 -0.75 -22.67
CA ILE A 598 11.90 -0.64 -24.10
C ILE A 598 13.19 -0.23 -24.79
N LEU A 599 13.63 -1.06 -25.71
CA LEU A 599 14.81 -0.80 -26.55
C LEU A 599 14.37 -0.59 -28.00
N PRO A 600 14.48 0.64 -28.54
CA PRO A 600 14.17 0.89 -29.95
C PRO A 600 15.20 0.25 -30.89
N LYS A 601 14.73 -0.24 -32.02
CA LYS A 601 15.58 -0.87 -33.04
C LYS A 601 16.68 0.07 -33.54
N ILE A 602 16.39 1.34 -33.72
CA ILE A 602 17.34 2.34 -34.21
C ILE A 602 18.50 2.62 -33.25
N ARG A 603 18.39 2.21 -32.01
CA ARG A 603 19.41 2.41 -30.97
C ARG A 603 20.27 1.16 -30.77
N THR A 604 20.02 0.10 -31.49
CA THR A 604 20.83 -1.13 -31.43
C THR A 604 22.00 -1.01 -32.43
N MET A 605 23.22 -1.24 -31.91
CA MET A 605 24.42 -1.29 -32.76
C MET A 605 24.60 -2.73 -33.27
N GLY A 606 24.30 -2.95 -34.58
CA GLY A 606 24.44 -4.26 -35.19
C GLY A 606 23.47 -5.32 -34.67
N GLY A 607 23.17 -6.37 -35.41
CA GLY A 607 22.11 -7.34 -35.10
C GLY A 607 22.24 -8.14 -33.82
N GLU A 608 23.30 -7.97 -33.04
CA GLU A 608 23.54 -8.75 -31.81
C GLU A 608 22.68 -8.30 -30.62
N GLN A 609 22.36 -7.03 -30.50
CA GLN A 609 21.51 -6.53 -29.39
C GLN A 609 20.01 -6.64 -29.65
N TYR A 610 19.61 -6.76 -30.91
CA TYR A 610 18.23 -6.94 -31.31
C TYR A 610 17.96 -8.42 -31.61
N SER A 611 17.92 -9.24 -30.56
CA SER A 611 17.65 -10.68 -30.65
C SER A 611 16.20 -10.98 -30.35
N LEU A 612 15.52 -11.72 -31.20
CA LEU A 612 14.16 -12.18 -30.97
C LEU A 612 14.05 -13.15 -29.78
N LYS A 613 15.16 -13.76 -29.36
CA LYS A 613 15.18 -14.70 -28.24
C LYS A 613 15.19 -14.01 -26.88
N ASP A 614 15.71 -12.78 -26.81
CA ASP A 614 15.89 -12.06 -25.54
C ASP A 614 14.75 -11.10 -25.26
N ALA A 615 13.97 -10.72 -26.27
CA ALA A 615 12.84 -9.83 -26.12
C ALA A 615 11.56 -10.63 -25.78
N VAL A 616 10.84 -10.19 -24.77
CA VAL A 616 9.55 -10.79 -24.42
C VAL A 616 8.49 -10.37 -25.45
N TRP A 617 8.44 -9.09 -25.80
CA TRP A 617 7.53 -8.56 -26.80
C TRP A 617 8.27 -7.80 -27.90
N ASN A 618 7.90 -8.07 -29.13
CA ASN A 618 8.31 -7.27 -30.27
C ASN A 618 7.19 -6.27 -30.57
N LEU A 619 7.52 -4.99 -30.48
CA LEU A 619 6.56 -3.91 -30.70
C LEU A 619 6.52 -3.52 -32.17
N THR A 620 5.35 -3.61 -32.76
CA THR A 620 5.11 -3.24 -34.16
C THR A 620 4.42 -1.89 -34.21
N ASN A 621 4.95 -0.97 -35.01
CA ASN A 621 4.29 0.29 -35.27
C ASN A 621 3.05 0.05 -36.15
N GLU A 622 1.88 0.47 -35.71
CA GLU A 622 0.63 0.26 -36.43
C GLU A 622 0.56 0.94 -37.79
N GLN A 623 1.24 2.07 -37.95
CA GLN A 623 1.26 2.83 -39.20
C GLN A 623 2.16 2.21 -40.26
N THR A 624 3.37 1.82 -39.88
CA THR A 624 4.38 1.28 -40.79
C THR A 624 4.34 -0.24 -40.91
N LYS A 625 3.67 -0.92 -39.97
CA LYS A 625 3.63 -2.39 -39.89
C LYS A 625 5.00 -3.04 -39.68
N GLU A 626 5.98 -2.30 -39.26
CA GLU A 626 7.35 -2.77 -38.99
C GLU A 626 7.61 -2.88 -37.50
N ARG A 627 8.48 -3.82 -37.12
CA ARG A 627 8.96 -3.97 -35.76
C ARG A 627 9.97 -2.86 -35.46
N THR A 628 9.62 -1.94 -34.56
CA THR A 628 10.41 -0.74 -34.27
C THR A 628 11.04 -0.75 -32.88
N ALA A 629 10.61 -1.61 -32.00
CA ALA A 629 11.15 -1.71 -30.65
C ALA A 629 10.95 -3.11 -30.06
N GLN A 630 11.68 -3.39 -29.01
CA GLN A 630 11.52 -4.57 -28.17
C GLN A 630 11.22 -4.15 -26.73
N ALA A 631 10.28 -4.83 -26.09
CA ALA A 631 9.99 -4.68 -24.68
C ALA A 631 10.53 -5.88 -23.91
N PHE A 632 11.39 -5.61 -22.94
CA PHE A 632 11.87 -6.60 -21.99
C PHE A 632 11.09 -6.49 -20.70
N LEU A 633 10.56 -7.60 -20.24
CA LEU A 633 9.73 -7.67 -19.05
C LEU A 633 10.37 -8.52 -17.98
N ARG A 634 10.21 -8.10 -16.75
CA ARG A 634 10.49 -8.92 -15.59
C ARG A 634 9.49 -8.60 -14.46
N VAL A 635 9.41 -9.45 -13.46
CA VAL A 635 8.61 -9.21 -12.27
C VAL A 635 9.32 -8.17 -11.40
N SER A 636 8.60 -7.17 -10.93
CA SER A 636 9.16 -6.14 -10.05
C SER A 636 9.54 -6.74 -8.68
N ASP A 637 10.41 -6.05 -7.95
CA ASP A 637 10.80 -6.46 -6.59
C ASP A 637 9.59 -6.53 -5.67
N GLU A 638 8.64 -5.59 -5.81
CA GLU A 638 7.37 -5.62 -5.09
C GLU A 638 6.53 -6.84 -5.44
N GLY A 639 6.50 -7.24 -6.71
CA GLY A 639 5.80 -8.45 -7.14
C GLY A 639 6.38 -9.73 -6.56
N VAL A 640 7.71 -9.83 -6.51
CA VAL A 640 8.42 -10.95 -5.86
C VAL A 640 8.12 -10.97 -4.36
N GLN A 641 8.14 -9.82 -3.72
CA GLN A 641 7.87 -9.72 -2.30
C GLN A 641 6.42 -10.05 -1.95
N GLN A 642 5.46 -9.61 -2.75
CA GLN A 642 4.06 -9.99 -2.58
C GLN A 642 3.86 -11.50 -2.67
N PHE A 643 4.52 -12.17 -3.61
CA PHE A 643 4.49 -13.61 -3.70
C PHE A 643 5.08 -14.28 -2.45
N ASN A 644 6.24 -13.84 -1.99
CA ASN A 644 6.88 -14.35 -0.77
C ASN A 644 5.95 -14.18 0.44
N ASN A 645 5.31 -13.04 0.58
CA ASN A 645 4.38 -12.76 1.67
C ASN A 645 3.13 -13.64 1.58
N ARG A 646 2.62 -13.89 0.38
CA ARG A 646 1.50 -14.82 0.18
C ARG A 646 1.84 -16.23 0.62
N ILE A 647 3.04 -16.71 0.31
CA ILE A 647 3.53 -18.03 0.75
C ILE A 647 3.69 -18.07 2.27
N ARG A 648 4.17 -17.01 2.89
CA ARG A 648 4.23 -16.91 4.36
C ARG A 648 2.85 -17.02 5.00
N GLN A 649 1.84 -16.38 4.43
CA GLN A 649 0.45 -16.51 4.90
C GLN A 649 -0.04 -17.95 4.78
N VAL A 650 0.22 -18.62 3.67
CA VAL A 650 -0.13 -20.03 3.48
C VAL A 650 0.54 -20.92 4.54
N LEU A 651 1.83 -20.72 4.79
CA LEU A 651 2.58 -21.50 5.77
C LEU A 651 2.14 -21.24 7.20
N MET A 652 1.81 -20.00 7.55
CA MET A 652 1.33 -19.66 8.90
C MET A 652 -0.06 -20.18 9.20
N SER A 653 -0.93 -20.23 8.21
CA SER A 653 -2.28 -20.79 8.38
C SER A 653 -2.29 -22.31 8.53
N SER A 654 -1.14 -22.97 8.31
CA SER A 654 -1.02 -24.42 8.22
C SER A 654 -1.10 -25.17 9.54
N GLY A 655 -0.98 -24.49 10.69
CA GLY A 655 -1.02 -25.15 12.00
C GLY A 655 -2.35 -25.81 12.36
N SER A 656 -3.46 -25.40 11.74
CA SER A 656 -4.82 -25.87 11.98
C SER A 656 -5.53 -26.37 10.72
N THR A 657 -4.83 -26.48 9.59
CA THR A 657 -5.40 -26.86 8.31
C THR A 657 -4.90 -28.21 7.82
N THR A 658 -5.73 -28.89 7.02
CA THR A 658 -5.37 -30.14 6.38
C THR A 658 -4.32 -29.91 5.30
N PHE A 659 -3.52 -30.94 4.99
CA PHE A 659 -2.50 -30.85 3.93
C PHE A 659 -3.08 -30.56 2.56
N SER A 660 -4.25 -31.07 2.25
CA SER A 660 -4.98 -30.78 1.03
C SER A 660 -5.24 -29.27 0.86
N LYS A 661 -5.59 -28.59 1.93
CA LYS A 661 -5.81 -27.14 1.90
C LYS A 661 -4.53 -26.36 1.66
N ILE A 662 -3.41 -26.78 2.30
CA ILE A 662 -2.11 -26.13 2.10
C ILE A 662 -1.66 -26.28 0.65
N VAL A 663 -1.75 -27.48 0.10
CA VAL A 663 -1.39 -27.76 -1.29
C VAL A 663 -2.28 -27.01 -2.25
N ASN A 664 -3.59 -26.96 -2.00
CA ASN A 664 -4.54 -26.22 -2.84
C ASN A 664 -4.25 -24.71 -2.81
N LYS A 665 -3.94 -24.14 -1.66
CA LYS A 665 -3.56 -22.72 -1.53
C LYS A 665 -2.26 -22.43 -2.26
N TRP A 666 -1.28 -23.30 -2.16
CA TRP A 666 -0.03 -23.20 -2.90
C TRP A 666 -0.26 -23.23 -4.40
N ASN A 667 -0.99 -24.20 -4.88
CA ASN A 667 -1.29 -24.35 -6.30
C ASN A 667 -2.07 -23.14 -6.84
N THR A 668 -3.04 -22.64 -6.09
CA THR A 668 -3.80 -21.45 -6.46
C THR A 668 -2.89 -20.21 -6.54
N ALA A 669 -2.03 -20.03 -5.56
CA ALA A 669 -1.07 -18.91 -5.55
C ALA A 669 -0.09 -19.01 -6.73
N LEU A 670 0.43 -20.20 -7.00
CA LEU A 670 1.37 -20.43 -8.09
C LEU A 670 0.72 -20.24 -9.46
N ILE A 671 -0.47 -20.80 -9.67
CA ILE A 671 -1.22 -20.63 -10.93
C ILE A 671 -1.56 -19.15 -11.14
N GLY A 672 -2.02 -18.46 -10.11
CA GLY A 672 -2.29 -17.03 -10.17
C GLY A 672 -1.07 -16.20 -10.56
N LEU A 673 0.07 -16.48 -9.96
CA LEU A 673 1.33 -15.84 -10.28
C LEU A 673 1.75 -16.09 -11.74
N MET A 674 1.74 -17.35 -12.16
CA MET A 674 2.17 -17.75 -13.51
C MET A 674 1.23 -17.22 -14.59
N THR A 675 -0.06 -17.20 -14.32
CA THR A 675 -1.07 -16.67 -15.25
C THR A 675 -0.95 -15.16 -15.40
N TYR A 676 -0.65 -14.47 -14.32
CA TYR A 676 -0.51 -13.00 -14.29
C TYR A 676 0.76 -12.55 -15.01
N TYR A 677 1.91 -13.08 -14.63
CA TYR A 677 3.21 -12.60 -15.13
C TYR A 677 3.67 -13.29 -16.42
N ARG A 678 3.25 -14.52 -16.65
CA ARG A 678 3.61 -15.30 -17.85
C ARG A 678 5.12 -15.28 -18.12
N GLU A 679 5.53 -14.79 -19.29
CA GLU A 679 6.92 -14.78 -19.74
C GLU A 679 7.86 -13.99 -18.82
N ALA A 680 7.36 -13.01 -18.10
CA ALA A 680 8.16 -12.20 -17.18
C ALA A 680 8.78 -13.03 -16.04
N VAL A 681 8.15 -14.14 -15.65
CA VAL A 681 8.68 -15.04 -14.61
C VAL A 681 10.03 -15.61 -15.00
N ILE A 682 10.18 -16.04 -16.27
CA ILE A 682 11.41 -16.67 -16.77
C ILE A 682 12.60 -15.72 -16.69
N HIS A 683 12.37 -14.43 -16.87
CA HIS A 683 13.41 -13.40 -16.88
C HIS A 683 13.73 -12.83 -15.48
N THR A 684 13.09 -13.37 -14.43
CA THR A 684 13.28 -12.90 -13.07
C THR A 684 13.91 -14.01 -12.20
N ASN A 685 15.23 -14.00 -12.11
CA ASN A 685 15.97 -15.03 -11.33
C ASN A 685 15.58 -15.02 -9.86
N GLU A 686 15.37 -13.86 -9.28
CA GLU A 686 14.95 -13.70 -7.87
C GLU A 686 13.61 -14.38 -7.61
N LEU A 687 12.67 -14.30 -8.55
CA LEU A 687 11.39 -14.98 -8.44
C LEU A 687 11.53 -16.49 -8.61
N LEU A 688 12.35 -16.95 -9.54
CA LEU A 688 12.65 -18.38 -9.72
C LEU A 688 13.27 -18.98 -8.46
N ASP A 689 14.22 -18.29 -7.85
CA ASP A 689 14.82 -18.69 -6.57
C ASP A 689 13.78 -18.72 -5.44
N ALA A 690 12.90 -17.71 -5.40
CA ALA A 690 11.82 -17.65 -4.43
C ALA A 690 10.82 -18.81 -4.60
N LEU A 691 10.50 -19.18 -5.84
CA LEU A 691 9.64 -20.33 -6.15
C LEU A 691 10.25 -21.64 -5.65
N VAL A 692 11.54 -21.87 -5.89
CA VAL A 692 12.25 -23.07 -5.42
C VAL A 692 12.26 -23.12 -3.90
N LYS A 693 12.60 -22.03 -3.24
CA LYS A 693 12.60 -21.96 -1.77
C LYS A 693 11.20 -22.16 -1.18
N ALA A 694 10.19 -21.57 -1.80
CA ALA A 694 8.80 -21.70 -1.35
C ALA A 694 8.29 -23.13 -1.50
N GLU A 695 8.58 -23.78 -2.63
CA GLU A 695 8.23 -25.18 -2.84
C GLU A 695 8.89 -26.09 -1.80
N ASN A 696 10.17 -25.90 -1.53
CA ASN A 696 10.89 -26.66 -0.51
C ASN A 696 10.27 -26.47 0.88
N LYS A 697 9.87 -25.27 1.23
CA LYS A 697 9.18 -24.96 2.49
C LYS A 697 7.83 -25.67 2.58
N ILE A 698 7.05 -25.66 1.52
CA ILE A 698 5.74 -26.32 1.44
C ILE A 698 5.92 -27.84 1.56
N GLN A 699 6.86 -28.43 0.83
CA GLN A 699 7.19 -29.86 0.93
C GLN A 699 7.65 -30.24 2.33
N THR A 700 8.52 -29.46 2.94
CA THR A 700 8.99 -29.69 4.32
C THR A 700 7.82 -29.64 5.31
N ARG A 701 6.93 -28.69 5.16
CA ARG A 701 5.74 -28.53 6.01
C ARG A 701 4.80 -29.73 5.88
N VAL A 702 4.56 -30.21 4.67
CA VAL A 702 3.75 -31.40 4.41
C VAL A 702 4.43 -32.64 5.00
N LYS A 703 5.74 -32.80 4.83
CA LYS A 703 6.51 -33.92 5.41
C LYS A 703 6.44 -33.93 6.93
N ILE A 704 6.62 -32.79 7.59
CA ILE A 704 6.55 -32.67 9.04
C ILE A 704 5.13 -33.01 9.53
N GLY A 705 4.12 -32.57 8.83
CA GLY A 705 2.72 -32.81 9.20
C GLY A 705 2.27 -34.26 8.99
N LEU A 706 2.78 -34.95 7.95
CA LEU A 706 2.44 -36.35 7.67
C LEU A 706 3.08 -37.33 8.65
N ASN A 707 3.98 -36.92 9.43
CA ASN A 707 4.38 -37.53 10.69
C ASN A 707 5.88 -37.77 10.92
N SER A 708 6.27 -37.62 12.16
CA SER A 708 7.51 -38.06 12.77
C SER A 708 7.74 -39.59 12.70
N LYS A 709 6.79 -40.40 12.25
CA LYS A 709 6.87 -41.85 12.14
C LYS A 709 7.11 -42.36 10.72
N MET A 710 7.14 -41.49 9.70
CA MET A 710 7.47 -41.96 8.36
C MET A 710 8.97 -42.09 8.14
N PRO A 711 9.42 -43.12 7.35
CA PRO A 711 10.82 -43.29 7.06
C PRO A 711 11.44 -42.04 6.42
N SER A 712 12.74 -41.83 6.70
CA SER A 712 13.52 -40.67 6.25
C SER A 712 13.54 -40.43 4.73
N ARG A 713 12.97 -41.32 3.95
CA ARG A 713 12.86 -41.24 2.49
C ARG A 713 11.39 -41.20 2.10
N PHE A 714 10.85 -39.99 2.02
CA PHE A 714 9.54 -39.77 1.44
C PHE A 714 9.66 -39.73 -0.08
N PRO A 715 8.98 -40.64 -0.84
CA PRO A 715 9.12 -40.63 -2.29
C PRO A 715 8.62 -39.31 -2.88
N PRO A 716 9.42 -38.60 -3.70
CA PRO A 716 8.98 -37.37 -4.35
C PRO A 716 7.70 -37.50 -5.18
N VAL A 717 7.42 -38.71 -5.66
CA VAL A 717 6.22 -39.07 -6.45
C VAL A 717 4.91 -38.70 -5.74
N VAL A 718 4.86 -38.72 -4.42
CA VAL A 718 3.65 -38.37 -3.65
C VAL A 718 3.25 -36.90 -3.85
N PHE A 719 4.20 -36.03 -4.11
CA PHE A 719 3.96 -34.60 -4.38
C PHE A 719 3.48 -34.34 -5.81
N TYR A 720 3.63 -35.31 -6.70
CA TYR A 720 3.29 -35.21 -8.12
C TYR A 720 2.03 -35.99 -8.51
N THR A 721 1.32 -36.54 -7.53
CA THR A 721 0.02 -37.15 -7.82
C THR A 721 -1.01 -36.07 -8.18
N PRO A 722 -2.07 -36.38 -8.98
CA PRO A 722 -3.05 -35.38 -9.44
C PRO A 722 -3.72 -34.54 -8.33
N LYS A 723 -3.73 -35.05 -7.10
CA LYS A 723 -4.27 -34.36 -5.91
C LYS A 723 -3.26 -33.48 -5.18
N VAL A 724 -1.96 -33.56 -5.52
CA VAL A 724 -0.84 -32.91 -4.82
C VAL A 724 0.12 -32.23 -5.80
N CYS A 725 -0.28 -32.04 -7.06
CA CYS A 725 0.57 -31.49 -8.11
C CYS A 725 1.15 -30.12 -7.73
N CYS A 726 2.47 -30.05 -7.56
CA CYS A 726 3.23 -28.81 -7.54
C CYS A 726 3.69 -28.51 -8.98
N PHE A 727 3.36 -27.35 -9.48
CA PHE A 727 3.56 -26.96 -10.88
C PHE A 727 5.02 -26.66 -11.28
N VAL A 728 5.93 -26.58 -10.32
CA VAL A 728 7.33 -26.14 -10.56
C VAL A 728 8.10 -27.08 -11.49
N THR A 729 7.68 -28.31 -11.65
CA THR A 729 8.31 -29.28 -12.54
C THR A 729 7.94 -29.15 -14.01
N ARG A 730 7.05 -28.21 -14.37
CA ARG A 730 6.64 -27.98 -15.76
C ARG A 730 7.24 -26.73 -16.40
N ILE A 731 8.19 -26.05 -15.73
CA ILE A 731 8.88 -24.89 -16.27
C ILE A 731 10.22 -25.34 -16.92
#